data_89bd942a493dfbedc98d3dbf8b6e6c98
#
_entry.id   89bd942a493dfbedc98d3dbf8b6e6c98
#
_cell.length_a   1.000
_cell.length_b   1.000
_cell.length_c   1.000
_cell.angle_alpha   90.00
_cell.angle_beta   90.00
_cell.angle_gamma   90.00
#
_symmetry.space_group_name_H-M   'P 1'
#
loop_
_entity.id
_entity.type
_entity.pdbx_description
1 polymer ?
#
loop_
_entity_poly.entity_id
_entity_poly.type
_entity_poly.pdbx_seq_one_letter_code
_entity_poly.pdbx_strand_id
1 'polypeptide(L)'
;MRLDNLKCVQPILDAAGLTEEQFVADLKQFDKLELVDLRYDKAAKISDQSFSNYLIKYVFVDQKVIPLSKMIEEGFFINQERTVVACNILLQVFSDEDVQKYVKEQIDIVWDSLKISKEKFVPFFKVFCLIRPTETLVLLSDFIESELAHVFDVGTIKFEKNKSEKNIEDDAIKILCAFKATHQTSEAVELLLLYYQKRPDLFYEIYSALAIHFGVDIDSERQGYFVQKIVVEQLCKAIESNQTTNLLLLFIRVAAQFLKLSFSRTEGGRHNSITFYTVALASQKTVLGYRKMLLQQLYKLYEQNQCRTEIEDFLLDYGTEYGKNGDYSIVKNELNLIEPFFALFSPEKLFHCVIAKHIKRVSKRAEYVCDDLLEPFLNSRKYRIYSVLNLDPLLLLNMDYYERENWHREQVQNLVKGYELRDFQYLLQICTECMETVDTSARYLTRGIEYAINACSKDKKLYFGVVEAYLNANTPYNIYPQSVIRNLFEFLSPEDVKELLESHDYSQKNSWLWGFYDELPPEQSSLTWEENFLHFLVEIPKSLKSSMYRPLDRMEKFEAVDDDVIIKASEIIAEHYDESPFVFSLYFSLMTNSHNVSPDKVIEKYKNHIPLLEDIYLKCLDCVDGDDYDGSFLESLVLMDANFLYRYLDKLLEKSPHPYGYHDEWIERLSHIWKKDTYLLDMDSISNYIYEKAEEKQWTYRPIIGQLLCHESGENEITERQGKWIQHAIGNYCLDSERMCHLFGAIAEHDVNQKREALKEFLRCNSEYAVFEKLPLESSSWSWSGSEVPVIERRIEYFKSLLPLMSGVKYLKHRQKIETRIENLENHIKYVEVQELLEAFG
;
A
#
# COMPACT_ATOMS: atom_id res chain seq x y z
N MET A 1 -14.39 15.18 33.24
CA MET A 1 -13.77 14.48 34.39
C MET A 1 -14.59 13.24 34.70
N ARG A 2 -13.96 12.11 35.02
CA ARG A 2 -14.64 10.90 35.51
C ARG A 2 -14.92 11.02 37.02
N LEU A 3 -16.12 10.69 37.42
CA LEU A 3 -16.54 10.74 38.83
C LEU A 3 -16.48 9.38 39.52
N ASP A 4 -16.33 8.31 38.77
CA ASP A 4 -16.13 6.94 39.24
C ASP A 4 -14.70 6.66 39.73
N ASN A 5 -13.77 7.60 39.53
CA ASN A 5 -12.37 7.50 39.96
C ASN A 5 -11.84 8.83 40.53
N LEU A 6 -12.52 9.38 41.51
CA LEU A 6 -12.12 10.65 42.18
C LEU A 6 -10.79 10.53 42.94
N LYS A 7 -10.36 9.32 43.31
CA LYS A 7 -9.09 9.11 44.00
C LYS A 7 -7.89 9.68 43.24
N CYS A 8 -7.95 9.70 41.91
CA CYS A 8 -6.88 10.27 41.08
C CYS A 8 -6.76 11.80 41.24
N VAL A 9 -7.82 12.50 41.64
CA VAL A 9 -7.83 13.95 41.84
C VAL A 9 -7.83 14.36 43.30
N GLN A 10 -7.72 13.41 44.22
CA GLN A 10 -7.70 13.65 45.68
C GLN A 10 -6.69 14.73 46.08
N PRO A 11 -5.45 14.77 45.59
CA PRO A 11 -4.49 15.82 45.93
C PRO A 11 -4.99 17.23 45.60
N ILE A 12 -5.80 17.36 44.52
CA ILE A 12 -6.38 18.62 44.08
C ILE A 12 -7.58 18.99 44.99
N LEU A 13 -8.41 18.02 45.38
CA LEU A 13 -9.53 18.21 46.31
C LEU A 13 -9.03 18.62 47.69
N ASP A 14 -7.97 17.96 48.17
CA ASP A 14 -7.32 18.28 49.45
C ASP A 14 -6.74 19.71 49.42
N ALA A 15 -6.11 20.09 48.28
CA ALA A 15 -5.59 21.45 48.13
C ALA A 15 -6.70 22.51 48.12
N ALA A 16 -7.89 22.15 47.61
CA ALA A 16 -9.09 23.00 47.61
C ALA A 16 -9.87 22.96 48.93
N GLY A 17 -9.50 22.07 49.86
CA GLY A 17 -10.21 21.88 51.14
C GLY A 17 -11.62 21.27 50.99
N LEU A 18 -11.83 20.45 49.90
CA LEU A 18 -13.09 19.80 49.57
C LEU A 18 -13.04 18.30 49.85
N THR A 19 -14.14 17.75 50.36
CA THR A 19 -14.34 16.28 50.37
C THR A 19 -14.95 15.83 49.07
N GLU A 20 -14.77 14.55 48.66
CA GLU A 20 -15.41 13.97 47.49
C GLU A 20 -16.93 14.18 47.51
N GLU A 21 -17.58 14.01 48.65
CA GLU A 21 -19.02 14.18 48.83
C GLU A 21 -19.48 15.62 48.60
N GLN A 22 -18.73 16.60 49.10
CA GLN A 22 -19.01 18.01 48.86
C GLN A 22 -18.86 18.35 47.40
N PHE A 23 -17.76 17.89 46.76
CA PHE A 23 -17.49 18.13 45.37
C PHE A 23 -18.60 17.57 44.45
N VAL A 24 -19.05 16.33 44.68
CA VAL A 24 -20.14 15.72 43.90
C VAL A 24 -21.47 16.45 44.15
N ALA A 25 -21.72 16.91 45.37
CA ALA A 25 -22.93 17.68 45.68
C ALA A 25 -22.94 19.04 44.97
N ASP A 26 -21.78 19.72 44.91
CA ASP A 26 -21.62 21.00 44.20
C ASP A 26 -21.81 20.82 42.68
N LEU A 27 -21.25 19.75 42.09
CA LEU A 27 -21.44 19.44 40.68
C LEU A 27 -22.93 19.27 40.33
N LYS A 28 -23.72 18.59 41.19
CA LYS A 28 -25.16 18.42 40.97
C LYS A 28 -25.92 19.75 41.06
N GLN A 29 -25.43 20.72 41.86
CA GLN A 29 -26.00 22.06 41.87
C GLN A 29 -25.64 22.84 40.61
N PHE A 30 -24.40 22.75 40.13
CA PHE A 30 -23.94 23.38 38.89
C PHE A 30 -24.62 22.80 37.64
N ASP A 31 -24.91 21.51 37.63
CA ASP A 31 -25.70 20.87 36.55
C ASP A 31 -27.11 21.47 36.46
N LYS A 32 -27.78 21.68 37.62
CA LYS A 32 -29.09 22.38 37.64
C LYS A 32 -29.06 23.82 37.17
N LEU A 33 -27.90 24.46 37.24
CA LEU A 33 -27.66 25.82 36.80
C LEU A 33 -27.13 25.89 35.34
N GLU A 34 -27.05 24.72 34.68
CA GLU A 34 -26.51 24.58 33.31
C GLU A 34 -25.06 25.07 33.13
N LEU A 35 -24.29 25.09 34.25
CA LEU A 35 -22.86 25.45 34.23
C LEU A 35 -21.96 24.27 34.04
N VAL A 36 -22.45 23.06 34.32
CA VAL A 36 -21.76 21.78 34.17
C VAL A 36 -22.72 20.78 33.54
N ASP A 37 -22.25 20.02 32.59
CA ASP A 37 -22.95 18.86 32.02
C ASP A 37 -22.58 17.63 32.85
N LEU A 38 -23.56 17.07 33.57
CA LEU A 38 -23.39 15.85 34.34
C LEU A 38 -24.05 14.67 33.59
N ARG A 39 -23.24 13.66 33.22
CA ARG A 39 -23.77 12.49 32.54
C ARG A 39 -23.77 11.26 33.46
N TYR A 40 -24.99 10.78 33.77
CA TYR A 40 -25.25 9.54 34.55
C TYR A 40 -24.52 9.47 35.90
N ASP A 41 -24.25 10.59 36.53
CA ASP A 41 -23.41 10.70 37.76
C ASP A 41 -22.00 10.07 37.58
N LYS A 42 -21.54 9.84 36.34
CA LYS A 42 -20.24 9.20 36.04
C LYS A 42 -19.20 10.15 35.45
N ALA A 43 -19.63 11.20 34.78
CA ALA A 43 -18.74 12.18 34.19
C ALA A 43 -19.32 13.58 34.32
N ALA A 44 -18.44 14.55 34.54
CA ALA A 44 -18.79 15.95 34.61
C ALA A 44 -17.87 16.78 33.71
N LYS A 45 -18.44 17.79 33.03
CA LYS A 45 -17.74 18.71 32.16
C LYS A 45 -18.38 20.09 32.31
N ILE A 46 -17.58 21.14 32.24
CA ILE A 46 -18.10 22.52 32.17
C ILE A 46 -18.78 22.71 30.79
N SER A 47 -20.02 23.18 30.77
CA SER A 47 -20.88 23.23 29.59
C SER A 47 -20.37 24.18 28.52
N ASP A 48 -19.72 25.29 28.89
CA ASP A 48 -19.16 26.29 27.99
C ASP A 48 -17.63 26.35 28.04
N GLN A 49 -16.97 26.24 26.91
CA GLN A 49 -15.50 26.24 26.82
C GLN A 49 -14.90 27.60 27.24
N SER A 50 -15.54 28.70 26.86
CA SER A 50 -15.03 30.05 27.19
C SER A 50 -15.11 30.27 28.68
N PHE A 51 -16.19 29.80 29.31
CA PHE A 51 -16.36 29.81 30.76
C PHE A 51 -15.32 28.90 31.43
N SER A 52 -15.08 27.71 30.91
CA SER A 52 -14.02 26.80 31.39
C SER A 52 -12.65 27.47 31.38
N ASN A 53 -12.30 28.09 30.25
CA ASN A 53 -11.02 28.79 30.09
C ASN A 53 -10.89 29.96 31.07
N TYR A 54 -11.97 30.72 31.23
CA TYR A 54 -12.02 31.83 32.22
C TYR A 54 -11.84 31.31 33.67
N LEU A 55 -12.50 30.23 34.05
CA LEU A 55 -12.35 29.63 35.37
C LEU A 55 -10.93 29.15 35.65
N ILE A 56 -10.25 28.55 34.67
CA ILE A 56 -8.84 28.17 34.80
C ILE A 56 -8.00 29.41 35.14
N LYS A 57 -8.17 30.50 34.38
CA LYS A 57 -7.47 31.75 34.68
C LYS A 57 -7.83 32.30 36.05
N TYR A 58 -9.12 32.39 36.35
CA TYR A 58 -9.61 32.96 37.61
C TYR A 58 -9.07 32.21 38.84
N VAL A 59 -9.11 30.85 38.81
CA VAL A 59 -8.70 30.03 39.98
C VAL A 59 -7.19 30.03 40.16
N PHE A 60 -6.42 29.88 39.10
CA PHE A 60 -4.97 29.63 39.18
C PHE A 60 -4.14 30.91 39.07
N VAL A 61 -4.65 31.94 38.37
CA VAL A 61 -3.89 33.18 38.11
C VAL A 61 -4.44 34.36 38.93
N ASP A 62 -5.76 34.64 38.80
CA ASP A 62 -6.33 35.86 39.42
C ASP A 62 -6.52 35.73 40.95
N GLN A 63 -7.15 34.64 41.41
CA GLN A 63 -7.44 34.40 42.82
C GLN A 63 -6.37 33.53 43.49
N LYS A 64 -5.58 32.76 42.73
CA LYS A 64 -4.54 31.86 43.20
C LYS A 64 -5.05 30.94 44.33
N VAL A 65 -6.27 30.42 44.16
CA VAL A 65 -6.95 29.53 45.18
C VAL A 65 -6.11 28.28 45.36
N ILE A 66 -5.52 27.75 44.28
CA ILE A 66 -4.57 26.64 44.29
C ILE A 66 -3.32 27.15 43.55
N PRO A 67 -2.12 26.95 44.10
CA PRO A 67 -0.89 27.28 43.38
C PRO A 67 -0.83 26.53 42.03
N LEU A 68 -0.63 27.25 40.93
CA LEU A 68 -0.55 26.64 39.58
C LEU A 68 0.56 25.60 39.50
N SER A 69 1.72 25.83 40.14
CA SER A 69 2.82 24.88 40.25
C SER A 69 2.39 23.52 40.83
N LYS A 70 1.58 23.56 41.89
CA LYS A 70 1.06 22.32 42.49
C LYS A 70 0.10 21.57 41.57
N MET A 71 -0.77 22.31 40.88
CA MET A 71 -1.65 21.71 39.86
C MET A 71 -0.84 21.07 38.73
N ILE A 72 0.21 21.74 38.28
CA ILE A 72 1.07 21.19 37.22
C ILE A 72 1.83 19.95 37.74
N GLU A 73 2.46 20.00 38.91
CA GLU A 73 3.25 18.90 39.46
C GLU A 73 2.41 17.63 39.68
N GLU A 74 1.24 17.76 40.30
CA GLU A 74 0.37 16.61 40.56
C GLU A 74 -0.45 16.22 39.31
N GLY A 75 -1.01 17.19 38.62
CA GLY A 75 -1.85 16.95 37.44
C GLY A 75 -1.11 16.32 36.25
N PHE A 76 0.16 16.66 36.07
CA PHE A 76 0.97 16.14 34.96
C PHE A 76 1.09 14.61 35.00
N PHE A 77 1.29 14.02 36.17
CA PHE A 77 1.41 12.57 36.30
C PHE A 77 0.05 11.85 36.41
N ILE A 78 -1.04 12.59 36.65
CA ILE A 78 -2.41 12.06 36.60
C ILE A 78 -2.95 12.06 35.17
N ASN A 79 -2.84 13.19 34.48
CA ASN A 79 -3.26 13.37 33.09
C ASN A 79 -2.39 14.44 32.41
N GLN A 80 -1.33 14.00 31.80
CA GLN A 80 -0.36 14.86 31.12
C GLN A 80 -1.02 15.77 30.10
N GLU A 81 -1.85 15.22 29.23
CA GLU A 81 -2.49 15.93 28.13
C GLU A 81 -3.36 17.10 28.65
N ARG A 82 -4.23 16.84 29.61
CA ARG A 82 -5.11 17.87 30.18
C ARG A 82 -4.33 18.96 30.92
N THR A 83 -3.24 18.60 31.58
CA THR A 83 -2.39 19.58 32.28
C THR A 83 -1.69 20.48 31.27
N VAL A 84 -1.18 19.91 30.15
CA VAL A 84 -0.57 20.68 29.08
C VAL A 84 -1.58 21.59 28.38
N VAL A 85 -2.78 21.09 28.09
CA VAL A 85 -3.88 21.89 27.52
C VAL A 85 -4.23 23.06 28.44
N ALA A 86 -4.34 22.85 29.77
CA ALA A 86 -4.62 23.94 30.71
C ALA A 86 -3.51 24.99 30.73
N CYS A 87 -2.24 24.60 30.69
CA CYS A 87 -1.12 25.53 30.56
C CYS A 87 -1.17 26.31 29.22
N ASN A 88 -1.44 25.63 28.11
CA ASN A 88 -1.55 26.26 26.79
C ASN A 88 -2.72 27.24 26.70
N ILE A 89 -3.87 26.96 27.33
CA ILE A 89 -4.99 27.91 27.45
C ILE A 89 -4.53 29.20 28.13
N LEU A 90 -3.80 29.09 29.24
CA LEU A 90 -3.29 30.26 29.96
C LEU A 90 -2.25 31.04 29.14
N LEU A 91 -1.40 30.36 28.38
CA LEU A 91 -0.33 30.96 27.59
C LEU A 91 -0.80 31.58 26.27
N GLN A 92 -1.83 31.00 25.63
CA GLN A 92 -2.24 31.37 24.27
C GLN A 92 -3.55 32.13 24.20
N VAL A 93 -4.56 31.76 25.02
CA VAL A 93 -5.88 32.41 25.02
C VAL A 93 -5.85 33.73 25.79
N PHE A 94 -5.11 33.77 26.88
CA PHE A 94 -4.92 34.98 27.68
C PHE A 94 -3.55 35.58 27.35
N SER A 95 -3.47 36.35 26.30
CA SER A 95 -2.23 36.92 25.75
C SER A 95 -1.60 38.04 26.60
N ASP A 96 -2.00 38.20 27.86
CA ASP A 96 -1.47 39.16 28.82
C ASP A 96 -0.05 38.74 29.23
N GLU A 97 0.92 39.65 29.10
CA GLU A 97 2.32 39.41 29.44
C GLU A 97 2.51 38.97 30.90
N ASP A 98 1.74 39.53 31.83
CA ASP A 98 1.80 39.17 33.26
C ASP A 98 1.33 37.73 33.48
N VAL A 99 0.28 37.28 32.76
CA VAL A 99 -0.21 35.91 32.83
C VAL A 99 0.81 34.95 32.29
N GLN A 100 1.36 35.26 31.11
CA GLN A 100 2.39 34.42 30.48
C GLN A 100 3.63 34.29 31.36
N LYS A 101 4.09 35.40 31.93
CA LYS A 101 5.23 35.43 32.85
C LYS A 101 4.94 34.57 34.07
N TYR A 102 3.78 34.77 34.73
CA TYR A 102 3.38 34.00 35.90
C TYR A 102 3.34 32.47 35.60
N VAL A 103 2.72 32.08 34.51
CA VAL A 103 2.62 30.66 34.11
C VAL A 103 4.02 30.05 33.90
N LYS A 104 4.91 30.78 33.20
CA LYS A 104 6.30 30.33 33.00
C LYS A 104 7.03 30.16 34.36
N GLU A 105 6.90 31.15 35.26
CA GLU A 105 7.50 31.05 36.59
C GLU A 105 6.97 29.84 37.39
N GLN A 106 5.68 29.51 37.27
CA GLN A 106 5.13 28.34 37.93
C GLN A 106 5.64 27.01 37.33
N ILE A 107 5.80 26.92 36.02
CA ILE A 107 6.41 25.76 35.34
C ILE A 107 7.89 25.64 35.76
N ASP A 108 8.61 26.77 35.85
CA ASP A 108 10.01 26.81 36.29
C ASP A 108 10.19 26.23 37.72
N ILE A 109 9.27 26.54 38.63
CA ILE A 109 9.27 25.97 40.00
C ILE A 109 9.16 24.44 39.94
N VAL A 110 8.25 23.92 39.11
CA VAL A 110 8.07 22.47 38.95
C VAL A 110 9.30 21.83 38.27
N TRP A 111 9.86 22.51 37.24
CA TRP A 111 11.10 22.06 36.58
C TRP A 111 12.23 21.85 37.59
N ASP A 112 12.47 22.82 38.44
CA ASP A 112 13.53 22.72 39.46
C ASP A 112 13.25 21.68 40.54
N SER A 113 11.98 21.50 40.97
CA SER A 113 11.58 20.46 41.91
C SER A 113 11.78 19.04 41.38
N LEU A 114 11.46 18.82 40.09
CA LEU A 114 11.53 17.51 39.44
C LEU A 114 12.94 17.10 39.04
N LYS A 115 13.89 18.02 38.86
CA LYS A 115 15.30 17.71 38.56
C LYS A 115 15.95 16.74 39.55
N ILE A 116 15.45 16.65 40.79
CA ILE A 116 15.96 15.76 41.82
C ILE A 116 15.69 14.30 41.48
N SER A 117 14.63 14.00 40.71
CA SER A 117 14.25 12.63 40.28
C SER A 117 14.28 12.49 38.77
N LYS A 118 15.33 11.83 38.23
CA LYS A 118 15.45 11.60 36.79
C LYS A 118 14.23 10.94 36.18
N GLU A 119 13.60 10.02 36.87
CA GLU A 119 12.42 9.26 36.41
C GLU A 119 11.23 10.18 36.15
N LYS A 120 11.01 11.15 37.03
CA LYS A 120 9.90 12.14 36.89
C LYS A 120 10.30 13.28 35.96
N PHE A 121 11.57 13.69 35.97
CA PHE A 121 12.05 14.82 35.20
C PHE A 121 12.01 14.56 33.70
N VAL A 122 12.42 13.38 33.20
CA VAL A 122 12.50 13.08 31.77
C VAL A 122 11.14 13.23 31.06
N PRO A 123 10.01 12.65 31.52
CA PRO A 123 8.71 12.88 30.90
C PRO A 123 8.29 14.35 30.91
N PHE A 124 8.55 15.08 31.99
CA PHE A 124 8.23 16.50 32.11
C PHE A 124 9.08 17.35 31.16
N PHE A 125 10.40 17.08 31.12
CA PHE A 125 11.36 17.72 30.23
C PHE A 125 10.96 17.60 28.75
N LYS A 126 10.51 16.43 28.31
CA LYS A 126 10.08 16.20 26.93
C LYS A 126 8.93 17.13 26.51
N VAL A 127 8.06 17.47 27.44
CA VAL A 127 6.86 18.29 27.15
C VAL A 127 7.13 19.77 27.30
N PHE A 128 7.88 20.16 28.34
CA PHE A 128 8.10 21.56 28.67
C PHE A 128 9.49 22.09 28.26
N CYS A 129 10.17 21.40 27.35
CA CYS A 129 11.52 21.72 26.86
C CYS A 129 11.68 23.18 26.37
N LEU A 130 10.64 23.79 25.85
CA LEU A 130 10.67 25.19 25.38
C LEU A 130 10.51 26.25 26.49
N ILE A 131 10.28 25.87 27.73
CA ILE A 131 10.21 26.82 28.86
C ILE A 131 11.61 27.34 29.19
N ARG A 132 12.61 26.45 29.17
CA ARG A 132 14.04 26.80 29.32
C ARG A 132 14.85 26.37 28.10
N PRO A 133 14.62 27.02 26.97
CA PRO A 133 15.13 26.52 25.68
C PRO A 133 16.67 26.42 25.65
N THR A 134 17.39 27.39 26.20
CA THR A 134 18.87 27.34 26.24
C THR A 134 19.38 26.20 27.12
N GLU A 135 18.77 26.00 28.29
CA GLU A 135 19.16 24.90 29.18
C GLU A 135 18.83 23.53 28.51
N THR A 136 17.73 23.44 27.84
CA THR A 136 17.37 22.23 27.08
C THR A 136 18.42 21.90 26.02
N LEU A 137 18.84 22.87 25.23
CA LEU A 137 19.86 22.64 24.19
C LEU A 137 21.23 22.29 24.80
N VAL A 138 21.58 22.87 25.95
CA VAL A 138 22.81 22.48 26.68
C VAL A 138 22.75 21.03 27.14
N LEU A 139 21.61 20.61 27.75
CA LEU A 139 21.43 19.23 28.18
C LEU A 139 21.48 18.24 27.01
N LEU A 140 20.89 18.61 25.84
CA LEU A 140 20.96 17.78 24.64
C LEU A 140 22.37 17.77 24.03
N SER A 141 23.09 18.89 24.06
CA SER A 141 24.48 18.95 23.60
C SER A 141 25.37 18.01 24.43
N ASP A 142 25.27 18.09 25.77
CA ASP A 142 25.99 17.19 26.68
C ASP A 142 25.64 15.72 26.44
N PHE A 143 24.36 15.44 26.20
CA PHE A 143 23.89 14.09 25.85
C PHE A 143 24.53 13.61 24.54
N ILE A 144 24.45 14.41 23.45
CA ILE A 144 25.00 14.09 22.15
C ILE A 144 26.52 13.91 22.22
N GLU A 145 27.21 14.76 22.96
CA GLU A 145 28.65 14.63 23.14
C GLU A 145 29.06 13.34 23.86
N SER A 146 28.25 12.88 24.82
CA SER A 146 28.46 11.64 25.55
C SER A 146 28.13 10.38 24.77
N GLU A 147 27.33 10.49 23.68
CA GLU A 147 26.98 9.36 22.83
C GLU A 147 28.18 8.76 22.11
N LEU A 148 28.23 7.43 22.06
CA LEU A 148 29.27 6.70 21.32
C LEU A 148 28.98 6.77 19.82
N ALA A 149 30.03 6.96 19.03
CA ALA A 149 29.89 6.94 17.58
C ALA A 149 29.58 5.53 17.08
N HIS A 150 28.48 5.42 16.33
CA HIS A 150 28.08 4.19 15.66
C HIS A 150 28.68 4.13 14.25
N VAL A 151 29.22 2.95 13.89
CA VAL A 151 29.69 2.71 12.53
C VAL A 151 28.51 2.17 11.71
N PHE A 152 28.07 2.96 10.75
CA PHE A 152 26.97 2.60 9.84
C PHE A 152 27.22 3.21 8.47
N ASP A 153 27.02 2.42 7.40
CA ASP A 153 27.14 2.89 6.03
C ASP A 153 25.76 3.11 5.41
N VAL A 154 25.36 4.37 5.27
CA VAL A 154 24.10 4.79 4.69
C VAL A 154 23.99 4.41 3.20
N GLY A 155 25.13 4.25 2.50
CA GLY A 155 25.15 3.81 1.09
C GLY A 155 24.59 2.43 0.86
N THR A 156 24.49 1.59 1.93
CA THR A 156 23.87 0.26 1.85
C THR A 156 22.34 0.29 1.88
N ILE A 157 21.75 1.42 2.23
CA ILE A 157 20.29 1.57 2.31
C ILE A 157 19.73 1.78 0.90
N LYS A 158 18.87 0.88 0.43
CA LYS A 158 17.99 1.16 -0.71
C LYS A 158 16.94 2.18 -0.30
N PHE A 159 17.13 3.43 -0.71
CA PHE A 159 16.20 4.51 -0.42
C PHE A 159 14.93 4.35 -1.25
N GLU A 160 13.85 3.89 -0.61
CA GLU A 160 12.53 3.77 -1.23
C GLU A 160 11.75 5.07 -1.03
N LYS A 161 11.39 5.76 -2.12
CA LYS A 161 10.62 7.03 -2.08
C LYS A 161 9.33 6.93 -1.25
N ASN A 162 8.68 5.78 -1.25
CA ASN A 162 7.40 5.56 -0.54
C ASN A 162 7.56 5.19 0.95
N LYS A 163 8.77 4.89 1.40
CA LYS A 163 9.07 4.55 2.82
C LYS A 163 9.93 5.61 3.51
N SER A 164 10.07 6.77 2.90
CA SER A 164 10.94 7.84 3.41
C SER A 164 10.39 8.56 4.66
N GLU A 165 9.11 8.42 4.97
CA GLU A 165 8.49 9.02 6.16
C GLU A 165 8.45 7.99 7.29
N LYS A 166 9.51 7.96 8.10
CA LYS A 166 9.52 7.18 9.33
C LYS A 166 9.04 8.03 10.50
N ASN A 167 8.19 7.47 11.34
CA ASN A 167 7.87 8.11 12.61
C ASN A 167 9.14 8.31 13.43
N ILE A 168 9.33 9.52 13.95
CA ILE A 168 10.44 9.83 14.84
C ILE A 168 10.16 9.16 16.18
N GLU A 169 10.98 8.21 16.58
CA GLU A 169 10.86 7.50 17.85
C GLU A 169 11.87 7.99 18.87
N ASP A 170 13.05 8.40 18.41
CA ASP A 170 14.12 8.91 19.26
C ASP A 170 13.73 10.20 19.99
N ASP A 171 13.91 10.21 21.32
CA ASP A 171 13.47 11.31 22.18
C ASP A 171 14.28 12.59 21.96
N ALA A 172 15.59 12.48 21.71
CA ALA A 172 16.43 13.65 21.47
C ALA A 172 16.01 14.34 20.15
N ILE A 173 15.73 13.56 19.11
CA ILE A 173 15.22 14.09 17.84
C ILE A 173 13.86 14.76 18.04
N LYS A 174 12.92 14.15 18.79
CA LYS A 174 11.62 14.75 19.10
C LYS A 174 11.74 16.09 19.82
N ILE A 175 12.63 16.18 20.80
CA ILE A 175 12.84 17.41 21.55
C ILE A 175 13.43 18.49 20.65
N LEU A 176 14.44 18.15 19.82
CA LEU A 176 15.03 19.09 18.89
C LEU A 176 14.02 19.57 17.84
N CYS A 177 13.09 18.69 17.41
CA CYS A 177 11.98 19.07 16.54
C CYS A 177 11.04 20.11 17.18
N ALA A 178 10.85 20.12 18.50
CA ALA A 178 10.04 21.12 19.18
C ALA A 178 10.54 22.56 18.99
N PHE A 179 11.81 22.75 18.65
CA PHE A 179 12.41 24.07 18.36
C PHE A 179 12.08 24.64 16.99
N LYS A 180 11.27 23.94 16.16
CA LYS A 180 10.80 24.49 14.89
C LYS A 180 10.14 25.85 15.09
N ALA A 181 10.51 26.81 14.26
CA ALA A 181 9.99 28.19 14.29
C ALA A 181 10.25 28.96 15.60
N THR A 182 11.24 28.56 16.39
CA THR A 182 11.75 29.32 17.56
C THR A 182 12.99 30.15 17.17
N HIS A 183 13.43 31.03 18.08
CA HIS A 183 14.68 31.80 17.89
C HIS A 183 15.93 30.90 17.90
N GLN A 184 15.83 29.67 18.40
CA GLN A 184 16.94 28.69 18.52
C GLN A 184 16.80 27.53 17.54
N THR A 185 16.01 27.69 16.48
CA THR A 185 15.88 26.69 15.41
C THR A 185 17.24 26.33 14.79
N SER A 186 18.13 27.31 14.68
CA SER A 186 19.48 27.12 14.10
C SER A 186 20.32 26.16 14.92
N GLU A 187 20.34 26.38 16.22
CA GLU A 187 21.09 25.55 17.18
C GLU A 187 20.51 24.13 17.26
N ALA A 188 19.19 24.02 17.23
CA ALA A 188 18.53 22.72 17.22
C ALA A 188 18.86 21.90 15.96
N VAL A 189 18.87 22.53 14.78
CA VAL A 189 19.28 21.87 13.53
C VAL A 189 20.77 21.50 13.55
N GLU A 190 21.63 22.37 14.08
CA GLU A 190 23.08 22.07 14.26
C GLU A 190 23.27 20.83 15.14
N LEU A 191 22.57 20.75 16.29
CA LEU A 191 22.60 19.58 17.18
C LEU A 191 22.05 18.30 16.52
N LEU A 192 21.00 18.39 15.70
CA LEU A 192 20.53 17.25 14.90
C LEU A 192 21.62 16.71 13.96
N LEU A 193 22.36 17.61 13.30
CA LEU A 193 23.44 17.22 12.39
C LEU A 193 24.65 16.63 13.15
N LEU A 194 25.00 17.18 14.34
CA LEU A 194 26.01 16.61 15.21
C LEU A 194 25.57 15.22 15.72
N TYR A 195 24.32 15.07 16.10
CA TYR A 195 23.76 13.78 16.52
C TYR A 195 23.83 12.74 15.40
N TYR A 196 23.46 13.13 14.17
CA TYR A 196 23.61 12.28 13.00
C TYR A 196 25.06 11.81 12.74
N GLN A 197 26.06 12.65 12.98
CA GLN A 197 27.47 12.25 12.84
C GLN A 197 27.85 11.16 13.85
N LYS A 198 27.23 11.12 15.03
CA LYS A 198 27.39 10.07 16.04
C LYS A 198 26.53 8.83 15.73
N ARG A 199 25.30 9.04 15.23
CA ARG A 199 24.26 8.04 15.03
C ARG A 199 23.76 8.01 13.57
N PRO A 200 24.62 7.66 12.60
CA PRO A 200 24.20 7.55 11.20
C PRO A 200 23.14 6.44 10.95
N ASP A 201 22.99 5.50 11.87
CA ASP A 201 21.92 4.49 11.91
C ASP A 201 20.50 5.11 12.05
N LEU A 202 20.39 6.33 12.60
CA LEU A 202 19.14 7.09 12.68
C LEU A 202 18.84 7.90 11.41
N PHE A 203 19.42 7.52 10.27
CA PHE A 203 19.28 8.23 8.99
C PHE A 203 17.85 8.61 8.65
N TYR A 204 16.90 7.66 8.72
CA TYR A 204 15.51 7.93 8.37
C TYR A 204 14.81 8.88 9.32
N GLU A 205 15.11 8.82 10.61
CA GLU A 205 14.52 9.73 11.61
C GLU A 205 15.07 11.15 11.48
N ILE A 206 16.38 11.28 11.28
CA ILE A 206 17.03 12.57 11.02
C ILE A 206 16.57 13.17 9.69
N TYR A 207 16.45 12.33 8.63
CA TYR A 207 15.86 12.76 7.36
C TYR A 207 14.41 13.25 7.55
N SER A 208 13.58 12.49 8.28
CA SER A 208 12.19 12.89 8.58
C SER A 208 12.14 14.19 9.39
N ALA A 209 13.02 14.37 10.35
CA ALA A 209 13.15 15.63 11.09
C ALA A 209 13.47 16.80 10.15
N LEU A 210 14.56 16.71 9.37
CA LEU A 210 15.04 17.81 8.55
C LEU A 210 14.16 18.07 7.32
N ALA A 211 13.76 17.02 6.60
CA ALA A 211 13.09 17.14 5.32
C ALA A 211 11.55 17.23 5.43
N ILE A 212 10.94 16.65 6.48
CA ILE A 212 9.51 16.61 6.67
C ILE A 212 9.06 17.55 7.79
N HIS A 213 9.60 17.35 9.01
CA HIS A 213 9.16 18.16 10.16
C HIS A 213 9.61 19.64 10.02
N PHE A 214 10.89 19.90 9.74
CA PHE A 214 11.38 21.24 9.43
C PHE A 214 11.12 21.62 7.94
N GLY A 215 10.60 20.73 7.14
CA GLY A 215 10.24 20.94 5.74
C GLY A 215 9.09 21.92 5.54
N VAL A 216 8.67 22.08 4.28
CA VAL A 216 7.59 22.99 3.89
C VAL A 216 6.24 22.46 4.37
N ASP A 217 5.47 23.34 5.04
CA ASP A 217 4.12 23.10 5.53
C ASP A 217 3.19 24.28 5.20
N ILE A 218 1.96 24.23 5.68
CA ILE A 218 0.92 25.25 5.44
C ILE A 218 1.28 26.63 6.02
N ASP A 219 2.08 26.67 7.08
CA ASP A 219 2.49 27.93 7.73
C ASP A 219 3.77 28.52 7.14
N SER A 220 4.51 27.75 6.34
CA SER A 220 5.85 28.15 5.85
C SER A 220 5.82 29.42 5.03
N GLU A 221 4.79 29.63 4.20
CA GLU A 221 4.64 30.85 3.40
C GLU A 221 4.43 32.09 4.30
N ARG A 222 3.53 31.99 5.27
CA ARG A 222 3.25 33.05 6.25
C ARG A 222 4.50 33.41 7.08
N GLN A 223 5.33 32.41 7.37
CA GLN A 223 6.58 32.56 8.10
C GLN A 223 7.75 32.99 7.21
N GLY A 224 7.56 33.19 5.89
CA GLY A 224 8.60 33.61 4.96
C GLY A 224 9.68 32.55 4.72
N TYR A 225 9.38 31.27 4.95
CA TYR A 225 10.28 30.11 4.76
C TYR A 225 11.61 30.21 5.53
N PHE A 226 11.64 30.91 6.66
CA PHE A 226 12.90 31.09 7.40
C PHE A 226 13.43 29.78 7.99
N VAL A 227 12.56 28.85 8.40
CA VAL A 227 12.94 27.53 8.94
C VAL A 227 13.71 26.74 7.88
N GLN A 228 13.14 26.66 6.66
CA GLN A 228 13.74 25.94 5.54
C GLN A 228 15.11 26.55 5.16
N LYS A 229 15.20 27.87 5.19
CA LYS A 229 16.48 28.58 4.98
C LYS A 229 17.52 28.17 6.02
N ILE A 230 17.16 28.16 7.32
CA ILE A 230 18.06 27.73 8.40
C ILE A 230 18.55 26.30 8.18
N VAL A 231 17.66 25.36 7.87
CA VAL A 231 18.05 23.97 7.63
C VAL A 231 19.08 23.87 6.51
N VAL A 232 18.86 24.58 5.40
CA VAL A 232 19.81 24.58 4.27
C VAL A 232 21.14 25.20 4.64
N GLU A 233 21.14 26.34 5.35
CA GLU A 233 22.37 27.00 5.80
C GLU A 233 23.21 26.11 6.72
N GLN A 234 22.56 25.42 7.70
CA GLN A 234 23.25 24.51 8.60
C GLN A 234 23.76 23.24 7.89
N LEU A 235 23.02 22.69 6.96
CA LEU A 235 23.46 21.57 6.15
C LEU A 235 24.68 21.92 5.29
N CYS A 236 24.66 23.07 4.60
CA CYS A 236 25.79 23.53 3.80
C CYS A 236 27.02 23.76 4.68
N LYS A 237 26.87 24.40 5.84
CA LYS A 237 27.95 24.60 6.82
C LYS A 237 28.55 23.27 7.33
N ALA A 238 27.71 22.30 7.61
CA ALA A 238 28.14 20.98 8.07
C ALA A 238 28.96 20.25 6.99
N ILE A 239 28.55 20.30 5.71
CA ILE A 239 29.29 19.71 4.60
C ILE A 239 30.65 20.44 4.38
N GLU A 240 30.69 21.74 4.51
CA GLU A 240 31.94 22.51 4.37
C GLU A 240 32.97 22.14 5.46
N SER A 241 32.45 21.78 6.64
CA SER A 241 33.30 21.39 7.79
C SER A 241 33.68 19.89 7.78
N ASN A 242 32.84 19.01 7.26
CA ASN A 242 33.02 17.56 7.28
C ASN A 242 32.31 16.87 6.11
N GLN A 243 33.07 16.29 5.17
CA GLN A 243 32.56 15.63 3.96
C GLN A 243 32.52 14.10 4.07
N THR A 244 31.87 13.57 5.12
CA THR A 244 31.66 12.13 5.19
C THR A 244 30.61 11.69 4.17
N THR A 245 30.75 10.48 3.60
CA THR A 245 29.77 9.91 2.64
C THR A 245 28.35 9.92 3.20
N ASN A 246 28.17 9.55 4.46
CA ASN A 246 26.86 9.55 5.12
C ASN A 246 26.22 10.95 5.14
N LEU A 247 27.00 12.00 5.45
CA LEU A 247 26.48 13.38 5.48
C LEU A 247 26.15 13.89 4.08
N LEU A 248 26.96 13.53 3.08
CA LEU A 248 26.70 13.89 1.68
C LEU A 248 25.41 13.24 1.18
N LEU A 249 25.18 11.96 1.48
CA LEU A 249 23.94 11.27 1.12
C LEU A 249 22.71 11.89 1.80
N LEU A 250 22.81 12.22 3.09
CA LEU A 250 21.73 12.94 3.78
C LEU A 250 21.44 14.28 3.11
N PHE A 251 22.48 15.06 2.81
CA PHE A 251 22.36 16.35 2.13
C PHE A 251 21.62 16.22 0.80
N ILE A 252 22.04 15.28 -0.08
CA ILE A 252 21.43 15.09 -1.40
C ILE A 252 19.95 14.73 -1.25
N ARG A 253 19.59 13.87 -0.29
CA ARG A 253 18.19 13.48 -0.05
C ARG A 253 17.33 14.62 0.48
N VAL A 254 17.86 15.41 1.42
CA VAL A 254 17.17 16.62 1.92
C VAL A 254 17.06 17.67 0.81
N ALA A 255 18.13 17.88 0.03
CA ALA A 255 18.13 18.81 -1.10
C ALA A 255 17.07 18.40 -2.15
N ALA A 256 16.98 17.12 -2.51
CA ALA A 256 15.97 16.61 -3.41
C ALA A 256 14.53 16.89 -2.91
N GLN A 257 14.30 16.81 -1.59
CA GLN A 257 13.00 17.16 -1.01
C GLN A 257 12.73 18.67 -1.06
N PHE A 258 13.69 19.52 -0.71
CA PHE A 258 13.51 20.99 -0.72
C PHE A 258 13.49 21.62 -2.11
N LEU A 259 13.96 20.89 -3.12
CA LEU A 259 13.91 21.30 -4.52
C LEU A 259 12.62 20.84 -5.25
N LYS A 260 11.65 20.24 -4.55
CA LYS A 260 10.28 20.04 -5.06
C LYS A 260 9.53 21.38 -5.15
N LEU A 261 8.47 21.42 -5.97
CA LEU A 261 7.59 22.59 -6.14
C LEU A 261 6.30 22.47 -5.36
N SER A 262 5.94 21.28 -4.93
CA SER A 262 4.76 21.00 -4.12
C SER A 262 5.01 19.87 -3.12
N PHE A 263 4.23 19.87 -2.04
CA PHE A 263 4.40 18.96 -0.91
C PHE A 263 3.04 18.40 -0.51
N SER A 264 2.87 17.09 -0.62
CA SER A 264 1.71 16.39 -0.07
C SER A 264 1.87 16.24 1.44
N ARG A 265 0.81 16.50 2.18
CA ARG A 265 0.73 16.37 3.63
C ARG A 265 -0.53 15.63 4.01
N THR A 266 -0.43 14.88 5.08
CA THR A 266 -1.55 14.13 5.65
C THR A 266 -1.71 14.56 7.10
N GLU A 267 -2.91 14.98 7.47
CA GLU A 267 -3.25 15.28 8.86
C GLU A 267 -4.36 14.36 9.34
N GLY A 268 -4.15 13.75 10.49
CA GLY A 268 -5.21 13.04 11.21
C GLY A 268 -6.19 14.06 11.82
N GLY A 269 -7.46 13.95 11.46
CA GLY A 269 -8.53 14.76 12.05
C GLY A 269 -9.21 14.05 13.22
N ARG A 270 -10.14 14.76 13.89
CA ARG A 270 -11.01 14.16 14.89
C ARG A 270 -11.91 13.10 14.25
N HIS A 271 -12.33 12.12 15.01
CA HIS A 271 -13.24 11.04 14.56
C HIS A 271 -12.70 10.18 13.40
N ASN A 272 -11.43 9.79 13.46
CA ASN A 272 -10.77 8.94 12.44
C ASN A 272 -10.80 9.54 11.02
N SER A 273 -10.94 10.85 10.89
CA SER A 273 -10.80 11.52 9.60
C SER A 273 -9.33 11.73 9.26
N ILE A 274 -8.98 11.52 7.98
CA ILE A 274 -7.66 11.81 7.44
C ILE A 274 -7.84 12.86 6.34
N THR A 275 -7.14 13.99 6.49
CA THR A 275 -7.16 15.05 5.49
C THR A 275 -5.86 15.02 4.70
N PHE A 276 -5.98 14.93 3.37
CA PHE A 276 -4.87 15.06 2.44
C PHE A 276 -4.90 16.45 1.84
N TYR A 277 -3.78 17.16 1.87
CA TYR A 277 -3.65 18.45 1.22
C TYR A 277 -2.28 18.60 0.55
N THR A 278 -2.22 19.49 -0.45
CA THR A 278 -0.99 19.80 -1.17
C THR A 278 -0.63 21.26 -0.95
N VAL A 279 0.58 21.50 -0.45
CA VAL A 279 1.15 22.84 -0.29
C VAL A 279 2.01 23.14 -1.52
N ALA A 280 1.64 24.13 -2.31
CA ALA A 280 2.46 24.64 -3.40
C ALA A 280 3.51 25.62 -2.87
N LEU A 281 4.71 25.58 -3.43
CA LEU A 281 5.79 26.49 -3.05
C LEU A 281 5.58 27.88 -3.70
N ALA A 282 5.62 28.92 -2.89
CA ALA A 282 5.53 30.28 -3.40
C ALA A 282 6.88 30.85 -3.82
N SER A 283 6.90 31.62 -4.92
CA SER A 283 8.12 32.25 -5.44
C SER A 283 8.51 33.47 -4.58
N GLN A 284 9.17 33.23 -3.45
CA GLN A 284 9.67 34.28 -2.56
C GLN A 284 11.20 34.37 -2.60
N LYS A 285 11.75 35.53 -2.24
CA LYS A 285 13.20 35.76 -2.22
C LYS A 285 13.95 34.74 -1.36
N THR A 286 13.39 34.39 -0.21
CA THR A 286 13.97 33.37 0.69
C THR A 286 14.05 32.01 0.02
N VAL A 287 12.95 31.59 -0.64
CA VAL A 287 12.85 30.32 -1.39
C VAL A 287 13.92 30.27 -2.49
N LEU A 288 14.00 31.31 -3.33
CA LEU A 288 14.98 31.39 -4.39
C LEU A 288 16.42 31.38 -3.82
N GLY A 289 16.62 32.00 -2.64
CA GLY A 289 17.92 32.05 -1.97
C GLY A 289 18.41 30.67 -1.51
N TYR A 290 17.62 29.95 -0.72
CA TYR A 290 18.08 28.67 -0.20
C TYR A 290 18.15 27.57 -1.29
N ARG A 291 17.26 27.60 -2.27
CA ARG A 291 17.29 26.66 -3.41
C ARG A 291 18.53 26.90 -4.29
N LYS A 292 18.92 28.16 -4.48
CA LYS A 292 20.19 28.51 -5.14
C LYS A 292 21.39 27.93 -4.38
N MET A 293 21.42 28.04 -3.06
CA MET A 293 22.51 27.45 -2.23
C MET A 293 22.60 25.94 -2.41
N LEU A 294 21.46 25.23 -2.41
CA LEU A 294 21.41 23.79 -2.62
C LEU A 294 21.97 23.39 -4.00
N LEU A 295 21.52 24.02 -5.08
CA LEU A 295 22.00 23.73 -6.44
C LEU A 295 23.49 24.04 -6.62
N GLN A 296 23.97 25.15 -6.06
CA GLN A 296 25.39 25.47 -6.09
C GLN A 296 26.24 24.46 -5.33
N GLN A 297 25.76 23.97 -4.19
CA GLN A 297 26.48 22.95 -3.42
C GLN A 297 26.45 21.60 -4.12
N LEU A 298 25.32 21.19 -4.74
CA LEU A 298 25.23 19.98 -5.56
C LEU A 298 26.19 20.04 -6.75
N TYR A 299 26.30 21.19 -7.44
CA TYR A 299 27.24 21.38 -8.53
C TYR A 299 28.70 21.22 -8.05
N LYS A 300 29.07 21.86 -6.93
CA LYS A 300 30.40 21.76 -6.34
C LYS A 300 30.81 20.33 -5.99
N LEU A 301 29.87 19.57 -5.39
CA LEU A 301 30.08 18.14 -5.10
C LEU A 301 30.29 17.33 -6.38
N TYR A 302 29.47 17.58 -7.40
CA TYR A 302 29.55 16.89 -8.70
C TYR A 302 30.91 17.19 -9.39
N GLU A 303 31.34 18.45 -9.40
CA GLU A 303 32.65 18.88 -9.92
C GLU A 303 33.81 18.19 -9.18
N GLN A 304 33.70 18.01 -7.86
CA GLN A 304 34.65 17.30 -7.01
C GLN A 304 34.59 15.77 -7.14
N ASN A 305 33.79 15.24 -8.04
CA ASN A 305 33.58 13.80 -8.26
C ASN A 305 32.99 13.05 -7.03
N GLN A 306 32.19 13.75 -6.23
CA GLN A 306 31.52 13.19 -5.05
C GLN A 306 30.06 12.91 -5.34
N CYS A 307 29.57 11.71 -5.01
CA CYS A 307 28.17 11.28 -5.13
C CYS A 307 27.56 11.60 -6.51
N ARG A 308 28.33 11.39 -7.59
CA ARG A 308 27.88 11.74 -8.96
C ARG A 308 26.61 11.01 -9.36
N THR A 309 26.52 9.73 -9.06
CA THR A 309 25.36 8.91 -9.41
C THR A 309 24.09 9.46 -8.75
N GLU A 310 24.13 9.75 -7.46
CA GLU A 310 22.99 10.26 -6.70
C GLU A 310 22.58 11.67 -7.14
N ILE A 311 23.53 12.48 -7.61
CA ILE A 311 23.24 13.81 -8.17
C ILE A 311 22.67 13.69 -9.58
N GLU A 312 23.18 12.77 -10.40
CA GLU A 312 22.61 12.46 -11.72
C GLU A 312 21.15 11.96 -11.59
N ASP A 313 20.86 11.07 -10.63
CA ASP A 313 19.52 10.59 -10.31
C ASP A 313 18.60 11.74 -9.86
N PHE A 314 19.11 12.63 -9.00
CA PHE A 314 18.38 13.83 -8.61
C PHE A 314 18.03 14.71 -9.83
N LEU A 315 18.98 14.94 -10.74
CA LEU A 315 18.75 15.75 -11.94
C LEU A 315 17.72 15.12 -12.89
N LEU A 316 17.61 13.80 -12.93
CA LEU A 316 16.58 13.08 -13.69
C LEU A 316 15.18 13.27 -13.10
N ASP A 317 15.09 13.45 -11.78
CA ASP A 317 13.82 13.68 -11.07
C ASP A 317 13.47 15.18 -10.92
N TYR A 318 14.42 16.09 -11.15
CA TYR A 318 14.22 17.51 -10.95
C TYR A 318 13.07 18.08 -11.78
N GLY A 319 12.12 18.75 -11.13
CA GLY A 319 10.99 19.39 -11.79
C GLY A 319 9.98 18.41 -12.41
N THR A 320 9.97 17.11 -12.03
CA THR A 320 9.04 16.09 -12.55
C THR A 320 7.63 16.20 -12.01
N GLU A 321 7.35 17.09 -11.06
CA GLU A 321 6.06 17.14 -10.38
C GLU A 321 4.87 17.24 -11.36
N TYR A 322 3.99 16.25 -11.25
CA TYR A 322 2.77 16.15 -12.02
C TYR A 322 1.66 16.96 -11.35
N GLY A 323 1.24 18.06 -11.97
CA GLY A 323 0.06 18.79 -11.52
C GLY A 323 0.11 20.29 -11.85
N LYS A 324 -1.07 20.91 -11.83
CA LYS A 324 -1.27 22.34 -12.09
C LYS A 324 -0.74 23.27 -10.97
N ASN A 325 -0.12 22.73 -9.92
CA ASN A 325 0.13 23.45 -8.67
C ASN A 325 1.58 23.87 -8.44
N GLY A 326 2.48 23.70 -9.40
CA GLY A 326 3.87 24.17 -9.28
C GLY A 326 4.09 25.51 -9.98
N ASP A 327 4.73 26.47 -9.27
CA ASP A 327 5.17 27.73 -9.90
C ASP A 327 6.49 27.51 -10.64
N TYR A 328 6.41 27.24 -11.95
CA TYR A 328 7.58 27.05 -12.81
C TYR A 328 8.45 28.31 -12.98
N SER A 329 8.01 29.47 -12.49
CA SER A 329 8.88 30.66 -12.43
C SER A 329 10.08 30.45 -11.51
N ILE A 330 9.93 29.61 -10.45
CA ILE A 330 11.02 29.20 -9.57
C ILE A 330 12.06 28.43 -10.39
N VAL A 331 11.62 27.40 -11.12
CA VAL A 331 12.45 26.56 -11.98
C VAL A 331 13.17 27.38 -13.03
N LYS A 332 12.49 28.35 -13.64
CA LYS A 332 13.09 29.26 -14.63
C LYS A 332 14.34 30.00 -14.08
N ASN A 333 14.29 30.42 -12.81
CA ASN A 333 15.42 31.07 -12.14
C ASN A 333 16.55 30.10 -11.79
N GLU A 334 16.29 28.78 -11.75
CA GLU A 334 17.24 27.77 -11.35
C GLU A 334 17.94 27.09 -12.51
N LEU A 335 17.34 27.07 -13.71
CA LEU A 335 17.92 26.41 -14.88
C LEU A 335 19.32 26.90 -15.23
N ASN A 336 19.60 28.20 -15.03
CA ASN A 336 20.96 28.75 -15.19
C ASN A 336 21.99 28.17 -14.21
N LEU A 337 21.57 27.60 -13.08
CA LEU A 337 22.43 26.90 -12.11
C LEU A 337 22.62 25.42 -12.46
N ILE A 338 21.72 24.89 -13.29
CA ILE A 338 21.80 23.51 -13.79
C ILE A 338 22.64 23.41 -15.07
N GLU A 339 22.63 24.45 -15.89
CA GLU A 339 23.43 24.49 -17.14
C GLU A 339 24.92 24.10 -16.95
N PRO A 340 25.64 24.53 -15.90
CA PRO A 340 27.02 24.14 -15.69
C PRO A 340 27.29 22.63 -15.62
N PHE A 341 26.32 21.84 -15.17
CA PHE A 341 26.47 20.37 -15.12
C PHE A 341 26.75 19.78 -16.49
N PHE A 342 26.14 20.35 -17.55
CA PHE A 342 26.29 19.87 -18.93
C PHE A 342 27.70 20.06 -19.49
N ALA A 343 28.50 20.99 -18.92
CA ALA A 343 29.92 21.11 -19.25
C ALA A 343 30.74 19.92 -18.73
N LEU A 344 30.26 19.22 -17.71
CA LEU A 344 30.88 18.04 -17.10
C LEU A 344 30.27 16.73 -17.61
N PHE A 345 29.17 16.82 -18.33
CA PHE A 345 28.47 15.66 -18.92
C PHE A 345 29.11 15.27 -20.26
N SER A 346 28.93 14.01 -20.65
CA SER A 346 29.40 13.47 -21.93
C SER A 346 28.21 13.00 -22.79
N PRO A 347 28.10 13.45 -24.05
CA PRO A 347 27.13 12.92 -25.02
C PRO A 347 27.31 11.42 -25.32
N GLU A 348 28.46 10.85 -24.99
CA GLU A 348 28.74 9.42 -25.17
C GLU A 348 28.15 8.56 -24.04
N LYS A 349 27.76 9.17 -22.91
CA LYS A 349 27.06 8.49 -21.79
C LYS A 349 25.54 8.64 -22.00
N LEU A 350 24.85 7.54 -22.26
CA LEU A 350 23.42 7.54 -22.52
C LEU A 350 22.61 8.21 -21.41
N PHE A 351 22.94 7.95 -20.13
CA PHE A 351 22.25 8.54 -18.97
C PHE A 351 22.30 10.07 -18.98
N HIS A 352 23.42 10.67 -19.38
CA HIS A 352 23.52 12.13 -19.52
C HIS A 352 22.61 12.68 -20.62
N CYS A 353 22.42 11.92 -21.71
CA CYS A 353 21.48 12.30 -22.76
C CYS A 353 20.03 12.21 -22.29
N VAL A 354 19.70 11.23 -21.45
CA VAL A 354 18.36 11.11 -20.83
C VAL A 354 18.09 12.26 -19.88
N ILE A 355 19.07 12.66 -19.06
CA ILE A 355 18.97 13.87 -18.22
C ILE A 355 18.76 15.11 -19.11
N ALA A 356 19.53 15.27 -20.19
CA ALA A 356 19.37 16.38 -21.14
C ALA A 356 17.96 16.45 -21.71
N LYS A 357 17.38 15.31 -22.09
CA LYS A 357 15.99 15.24 -22.55
C LYS A 357 15.00 15.64 -21.46
N HIS A 358 15.24 15.19 -20.24
CA HIS A 358 14.41 15.55 -19.10
C HIS A 358 14.47 17.07 -18.85
N ILE A 359 15.65 17.64 -18.77
CA ILE A 359 15.84 19.09 -18.56
C ILE A 359 15.21 19.90 -19.72
N LYS A 360 15.27 19.42 -20.96
CA LYS A 360 14.55 20.04 -22.09
C LYS A 360 13.03 20.11 -21.86
N ARG A 361 12.44 19.07 -21.27
CA ARG A 361 11.00 19.09 -20.91
C ARG A 361 10.71 20.09 -19.81
N VAL A 362 11.56 20.14 -18.79
CA VAL A 362 11.45 21.06 -17.66
C VAL A 362 11.60 22.52 -18.15
N SER A 363 12.62 22.79 -18.98
CA SER A 363 12.87 24.12 -19.55
C SER A 363 11.71 24.61 -20.41
N LYS A 364 11.10 23.72 -21.20
CA LYS A 364 9.91 24.07 -21.99
C LYS A 364 8.71 24.47 -21.11
N ARG A 365 8.50 23.77 -19.98
CA ARG A 365 7.45 24.13 -19.02
C ARG A 365 7.74 25.45 -18.31
N ALA A 366 9.00 25.73 -18.04
CA ALA A 366 9.46 26.95 -17.40
C ALA A 366 9.64 28.12 -18.38
N GLU A 367 9.35 27.96 -19.68
CA GLU A 367 9.60 28.96 -20.73
C GLU A 367 11.04 29.50 -20.71
N TYR A 368 11.99 28.56 -20.59
CA TYR A 368 13.43 28.85 -20.55
C TYR A 368 14.12 28.24 -21.79
N VAL A 369 15.02 29.00 -22.45
CA VAL A 369 15.70 28.57 -23.68
C VAL A 369 17.08 28.07 -23.33
N CYS A 370 17.35 26.79 -23.55
CA CYS A 370 18.66 26.15 -23.40
C CYS A 370 18.94 25.11 -24.51
N ASP A 371 18.27 25.25 -25.66
CA ASP A 371 18.34 24.27 -26.74
C ASP A 371 19.77 24.05 -27.25
N ASP A 372 20.56 25.11 -27.47
CA ASP A 372 21.94 25.00 -27.97
C ASP A 372 22.85 24.20 -27.06
N LEU A 373 22.64 24.30 -25.72
CA LEU A 373 23.39 23.55 -24.73
C LEU A 373 23.06 22.06 -24.76
N LEU A 374 21.79 21.71 -24.98
CA LEU A 374 21.28 20.34 -24.94
C LEU A 374 21.42 19.61 -26.28
N GLU A 375 21.56 20.35 -27.39
CA GLU A 375 21.63 19.79 -28.74
C GLU A 375 22.71 18.71 -28.92
N PRO A 376 23.95 18.85 -28.42
CA PRO A 376 24.98 17.82 -28.55
C PRO A 376 24.57 16.46 -27.98
N PHE A 377 23.83 16.46 -26.87
CA PHE A 377 23.32 15.25 -26.20
C PHE A 377 22.16 14.62 -26.97
N LEU A 378 21.22 15.44 -27.40
CA LEU A 378 19.99 14.99 -28.06
C LEU A 378 20.20 14.58 -29.50
N ASN A 379 21.26 15.10 -30.17
CA ASN A 379 21.67 14.74 -31.52
C ASN A 379 22.76 13.66 -31.53
N SER A 380 23.26 13.20 -30.36
CA SER A 380 24.23 12.13 -30.34
C SER A 380 23.68 10.86 -30.98
N ARG A 381 24.55 10.10 -31.69
CA ARG A 381 24.15 8.85 -32.36
C ARG A 381 23.49 7.89 -31.37
N LYS A 382 24.03 7.80 -30.15
CA LYS A 382 23.53 6.95 -29.09
C LYS A 382 22.09 7.30 -28.67
N TYR A 383 21.86 8.57 -28.38
CA TYR A 383 20.53 9.03 -27.96
C TYR A 383 19.49 8.94 -29.09
N ARG A 384 19.87 9.22 -30.32
CA ARG A 384 18.97 9.08 -31.49
C ARG A 384 18.47 7.65 -31.64
N ILE A 385 19.36 6.66 -31.50
CA ILE A 385 18.98 5.25 -31.52
C ILE A 385 18.05 4.95 -30.36
N TYR A 386 18.46 5.28 -29.13
CA TYR A 386 17.69 5.06 -27.92
C TYR A 386 16.28 5.67 -27.98
N SER A 387 16.17 6.93 -28.40
CA SER A 387 14.89 7.67 -28.39
C SER A 387 13.88 7.15 -29.42
N VAL A 388 14.34 6.48 -30.48
CA VAL A 388 13.49 5.84 -31.48
C VAL A 388 13.06 4.45 -30.99
N LEU A 389 13.96 3.69 -30.38
CA LEU A 389 13.65 2.36 -29.83
C LEU A 389 12.73 2.45 -28.61
N ASN A 390 13.02 3.39 -27.69
CA ASN A 390 12.25 3.59 -26.45
C ASN A 390 11.39 4.85 -26.57
N LEU A 391 10.21 4.68 -27.13
CA LEU A 391 9.29 5.79 -27.36
C LEU A 391 8.89 6.51 -26.06
N ASP A 392 8.85 7.83 -26.17
CA ASP A 392 8.28 8.69 -25.12
C ASP A 392 6.75 8.53 -25.06
N PRO A 393 6.17 7.98 -23.98
CA PRO A 393 4.72 7.81 -23.89
C PRO A 393 3.92 9.12 -24.07
N LEU A 394 4.53 10.26 -23.75
CA LEU A 394 3.87 11.57 -23.88
C LEU A 394 3.65 11.99 -25.34
N LEU A 395 4.45 11.47 -26.29
CA LEU A 395 4.24 11.71 -27.72
C LEU A 395 3.02 10.97 -28.26
N LEU A 396 2.49 10.00 -27.50
CA LEU A 396 1.49 9.04 -27.94
C LEU A 396 0.09 9.30 -27.35
N LEU A 397 -0.10 10.38 -26.57
CA LEU A 397 -1.34 10.62 -25.82
C LEU A 397 -2.61 10.70 -26.69
N ASN A 398 -2.47 11.08 -27.97
CA ASN A 398 -3.60 11.30 -28.89
C ASN A 398 -3.76 10.17 -29.92
N MET A 399 -3.00 9.08 -29.83
CA MET A 399 -3.03 7.94 -30.76
C MET A 399 -3.71 6.75 -30.09
N ASP A 400 -4.47 5.95 -30.85
CA ASP A 400 -4.92 4.66 -30.36
C ASP A 400 -3.76 3.63 -30.34
N TYR A 401 -4.03 2.43 -29.82
CA TYR A 401 -3.01 1.40 -29.67
C TYR A 401 -2.38 1.00 -31.01
N TYR A 402 -3.20 0.77 -32.05
CA TYR A 402 -2.73 0.32 -33.37
C TYR A 402 -1.97 1.41 -34.11
N GLU A 403 -2.40 2.65 -34.00
CA GLU A 403 -1.70 3.82 -34.56
C GLU A 403 -0.32 3.98 -33.94
N ARG A 404 -0.20 3.81 -32.63
CA ARG A 404 1.09 3.88 -31.90
C ARG A 404 2.07 2.80 -32.37
N GLU A 405 1.60 1.56 -32.45
CA GLU A 405 2.45 0.42 -32.87
C GLU A 405 2.92 0.59 -34.32
N ASN A 406 2.05 1.01 -35.24
CA ASN A 406 2.41 1.24 -36.64
C ASN A 406 3.38 2.39 -36.77
N TRP A 407 3.12 3.52 -36.09
CA TRP A 407 4.02 4.67 -36.11
C TRP A 407 5.40 4.31 -35.54
N HIS A 408 5.46 3.59 -34.42
CA HIS A 408 6.71 3.13 -33.83
C HIS A 408 7.50 2.26 -34.82
N ARG A 409 6.84 1.30 -35.43
CA ARG A 409 7.45 0.42 -36.43
C ARG A 409 8.05 1.22 -37.59
N GLU A 410 7.34 2.20 -38.11
CA GLU A 410 7.83 3.06 -39.20
C GLU A 410 9.06 3.87 -38.77
N GLN A 411 9.06 4.46 -37.55
CA GLN A 411 10.22 5.19 -37.06
C GLN A 411 11.44 4.30 -36.93
N VAL A 412 11.29 3.08 -36.41
CA VAL A 412 12.39 2.12 -36.27
C VAL A 412 12.89 1.66 -37.69
N GLN A 413 11.99 1.35 -38.60
CA GLN A 413 12.37 0.99 -39.99
C GLN A 413 13.17 2.11 -40.66
N ASN A 414 12.75 3.37 -40.46
CA ASN A 414 13.49 4.52 -41.00
C ASN A 414 14.87 4.68 -40.35
N LEU A 415 14.98 4.42 -39.04
CA LEU A 415 16.25 4.48 -38.31
C LEU A 415 17.27 3.47 -38.88
N VAL A 416 16.85 2.21 -39.03
CA VAL A 416 17.77 1.12 -39.43
C VAL A 416 17.94 0.96 -40.93
N LYS A 417 17.30 1.81 -41.74
CA LYS A 417 17.41 1.80 -43.18
C LYS A 417 18.87 2.03 -43.59
N GLY A 418 19.43 1.05 -44.26
CA GLY A 418 20.83 1.06 -44.74
C GLY A 418 21.85 0.67 -43.65
N TYR A 419 21.40 0.16 -42.50
CA TYR A 419 22.33 -0.41 -41.52
C TYR A 419 23.00 -1.67 -42.06
N GLU A 420 24.29 -1.82 -41.73
CA GLU A 420 25.06 -3.04 -41.86
C GLU A 420 25.10 -3.81 -40.52
N LEU A 421 25.56 -5.05 -40.50
CA LEU A 421 25.64 -5.90 -39.31
C LEU A 421 26.32 -5.20 -38.13
N ARG A 422 27.41 -4.46 -38.32
CA ARG A 422 28.10 -3.69 -37.28
C ARG A 422 27.24 -2.59 -36.65
N ASP A 423 26.28 -2.04 -37.41
CA ASP A 423 25.39 -1.00 -36.88
C ASP A 423 24.32 -1.60 -35.97
N PHE A 424 23.83 -2.81 -36.32
CA PHE A 424 22.93 -3.56 -35.42
C PHE A 424 23.65 -4.03 -34.17
N GLN A 425 24.91 -4.47 -34.25
CA GLN A 425 25.70 -4.82 -33.05
C GLN A 425 25.86 -3.60 -32.12
N TYR A 426 26.11 -2.41 -32.67
CA TYR A 426 26.16 -1.17 -31.91
C TYR A 426 24.81 -0.80 -31.30
N LEU A 427 23.70 -0.99 -32.00
CA LEU A 427 22.34 -0.80 -31.48
C LEU A 427 22.08 -1.71 -30.27
N LEU A 428 22.43 -3.00 -30.35
CA LEU A 428 22.28 -3.95 -29.28
C LEU A 428 23.13 -3.57 -28.06
N GLN A 429 24.35 -3.07 -28.28
CA GLN A 429 25.19 -2.56 -27.19
C GLN A 429 24.52 -1.38 -26.44
N ILE A 430 23.89 -0.43 -27.16
CA ILE A 430 23.14 0.68 -26.54
C ILE A 430 21.98 0.15 -25.70
N CYS A 431 21.27 -0.89 -26.17
CA CYS A 431 20.17 -1.50 -25.44
C CYS A 431 20.66 -2.11 -24.11
N THR A 432 21.82 -2.76 -24.11
CA THR A 432 22.45 -3.30 -22.88
C THR A 432 22.83 -2.15 -21.90
N GLU A 433 23.48 -1.11 -22.38
CA GLU A 433 23.82 0.08 -21.60
C GLU A 433 22.56 0.74 -20.98
N CYS A 434 21.45 0.71 -21.68
CA CYS A 434 20.17 1.26 -21.22
C CYS A 434 19.68 0.56 -19.95
N MET A 435 19.78 -0.77 -19.84
CA MET A 435 19.39 -1.52 -18.65
C MET A 435 20.27 -1.23 -17.44
N GLU A 436 21.54 -1.02 -17.66
CA GLU A 436 22.50 -0.78 -16.58
C GLU A 436 22.38 0.63 -15.99
N THR A 437 21.91 1.58 -16.78
CA THR A 437 22.00 3.01 -16.43
C THR A 437 20.66 3.75 -16.38
N VAL A 438 19.61 3.21 -17.00
CA VAL A 438 18.30 3.85 -17.09
C VAL A 438 17.20 2.85 -16.74
N ASP A 439 16.53 3.05 -15.59
CA ASP A 439 15.34 2.27 -15.24
C ASP A 439 14.18 2.67 -16.16
N THR A 440 14.02 1.91 -17.24
CA THR A 440 12.99 2.15 -18.24
C THR A 440 11.94 1.05 -18.19
N SER A 441 10.68 1.41 -18.42
CA SER A 441 9.67 0.39 -18.74
C SER A 441 10.09 -0.31 -20.02
N ALA A 442 10.54 -1.55 -19.91
CA ALA A 442 11.15 -2.33 -20.99
C ALA A 442 10.24 -2.55 -22.21
N ARG A 443 8.95 -2.21 -22.12
CA ARG A 443 7.95 -2.53 -23.14
C ARG A 443 8.24 -1.94 -24.52
N TYR A 444 8.46 -0.63 -24.60
CA TYR A 444 8.70 0.03 -25.90
C TYR A 444 10.08 -0.33 -26.47
N LEU A 445 11.08 -0.42 -25.60
CA LEU A 445 12.43 -0.80 -26.05
C LEU A 445 12.46 -2.23 -26.61
N THR A 446 11.79 -3.17 -25.95
CA THR A 446 11.64 -4.55 -26.41
C THR A 446 10.98 -4.61 -27.79
N ARG A 447 9.89 -3.86 -27.98
CA ARG A 447 9.22 -3.74 -29.28
C ARG A 447 10.11 -3.08 -30.33
N GLY A 448 10.84 -2.02 -29.95
CA GLY A 448 11.78 -1.34 -30.83
C GLY A 448 12.89 -2.27 -31.35
N ILE A 449 13.46 -3.12 -30.50
CA ILE A 449 14.45 -4.12 -30.89
C ILE A 449 13.84 -5.14 -31.87
N GLU A 450 12.65 -5.65 -31.61
CA GLU A 450 11.92 -6.57 -32.47
C GLU A 450 11.70 -5.95 -33.86
N TYR A 451 11.24 -4.70 -33.93
CA TYR A 451 11.02 -4.00 -35.18
C TYR A 451 12.33 -3.74 -35.95
N ALA A 452 13.44 -3.45 -35.22
CA ALA A 452 14.75 -3.26 -35.84
C ALA A 452 15.25 -4.55 -36.49
N ILE A 453 15.15 -5.70 -35.81
CA ILE A 453 15.51 -6.99 -36.35
C ILE A 453 14.67 -7.31 -37.61
N ASN A 454 13.33 -7.19 -37.50
CA ASN A 454 12.42 -7.53 -38.58
C ASN A 454 12.53 -6.58 -39.80
N ALA A 455 13.05 -5.37 -39.61
CA ALA A 455 13.21 -4.40 -40.72
C ALA A 455 14.20 -4.86 -41.83
N CYS A 456 15.16 -5.73 -41.48
CA CYS A 456 16.14 -6.28 -42.44
C CYS A 456 15.75 -7.65 -43.02
N SER A 457 14.53 -8.16 -42.77
CA SER A 457 14.11 -9.52 -43.18
C SER A 457 14.19 -9.78 -44.70
N LYS A 458 14.14 -8.74 -45.51
CA LYS A 458 14.30 -8.85 -46.99
C LYS A 458 15.70 -9.23 -47.42
N ASP A 459 16.73 -8.90 -46.66
CA ASP A 459 18.11 -9.33 -46.89
C ASP A 459 18.42 -10.54 -46.02
N LYS A 460 18.25 -11.72 -46.58
CA LYS A 460 18.39 -13.00 -45.85
C LYS A 460 19.73 -13.14 -45.11
N LYS A 461 20.82 -12.70 -45.72
CA LYS A 461 22.17 -12.80 -45.15
C LYS A 461 22.35 -11.82 -43.99
N LEU A 462 21.90 -10.60 -44.16
CA LEU A 462 21.92 -9.59 -43.08
C LEU A 462 21.02 -10.02 -41.93
N TYR A 463 19.80 -10.49 -42.27
CA TYR A 463 18.82 -10.92 -41.26
C TYR A 463 19.36 -12.05 -40.39
N PHE A 464 19.93 -13.10 -40.99
CA PHE A 464 20.56 -14.18 -40.26
C PHE A 464 21.66 -13.66 -39.30
N GLY A 465 22.58 -12.84 -39.81
CA GLY A 465 23.65 -12.26 -39.00
C GLY A 465 23.16 -11.36 -37.87
N VAL A 466 22.05 -10.62 -38.09
CA VAL A 466 21.45 -9.78 -37.04
C VAL A 466 20.79 -10.62 -35.93
N VAL A 467 20.07 -11.70 -36.32
CA VAL A 467 19.50 -12.63 -35.34
C VAL A 467 20.61 -13.31 -34.51
N GLU A 468 21.66 -13.82 -35.20
CA GLU A 468 22.82 -14.41 -34.52
C GLU A 468 23.50 -13.40 -33.58
N ALA A 469 23.67 -12.14 -33.99
CA ALA A 469 24.22 -11.08 -33.13
C ALA A 469 23.34 -10.79 -31.92
N TYR A 470 22.02 -10.86 -32.07
CA TYR A 470 21.08 -10.69 -30.92
C TYR A 470 21.21 -11.83 -29.91
N LEU A 471 21.24 -13.09 -30.38
CA LEU A 471 21.40 -14.26 -29.52
C LEU A 471 22.74 -14.22 -28.76
N ASN A 472 23.83 -13.85 -29.47
CA ASN A 472 25.16 -13.70 -28.89
C ASN A 472 25.29 -12.54 -27.87
N ALA A 473 24.54 -11.46 -28.08
CA ALA A 473 24.59 -10.31 -27.21
C ALA A 473 23.97 -10.59 -25.82
N ASN A 474 23.19 -11.67 -25.67
CA ASN A 474 22.49 -12.07 -24.46
C ASN A 474 21.83 -10.86 -23.77
N THR A 475 21.07 -10.10 -24.54
CA THR A 475 20.45 -8.88 -24.05
C THR A 475 19.44 -9.20 -22.95
N PRO A 476 19.29 -8.33 -21.93
CA PRO A 476 18.28 -8.54 -20.88
C PRO A 476 16.84 -8.31 -21.34
N TYR A 477 16.65 -7.84 -22.58
CA TYR A 477 15.34 -7.61 -23.17
C TYR A 477 14.82 -8.84 -23.88
N ASN A 478 13.73 -9.38 -23.36
CA ASN A 478 13.07 -10.53 -23.95
C ASN A 478 12.08 -10.08 -25.03
N ILE A 479 12.51 -10.09 -26.32
CA ILE A 479 11.61 -9.82 -27.43
C ILE A 479 10.65 -11.00 -27.65
N TYR A 480 9.53 -10.76 -28.35
CA TYR A 480 8.63 -11.82 -28.79
C TYR A 480 9.23 -12.49 -30.03
N PRO A 481 9.75 -13.74 -29.94
CA PRO A 481 10.54 -14.34 -31.01
C PRO A 481 9.71 -14.78 -32.23
N GLN A 482 8.37 -14.88 -32.09
CA GLN A 482 7.50 -15.47 -33.10
C GLN A 482 7.65 -14.80 -34.47
N SER A 483 7.62 -13.46 -34.53
CA SER A 483 7.78 -12.75 -35.81
C SER A 483 9.16 -12.94 -36.43
N VAL A 484 10.19 -13.05 -35.59
CA VAL A 484 11.57 -13.28 -36.04
C VAL A 484 11.74 -14.70 -36.59
N ILE A 485 11.21 -15.67 -35.88
CA ILE A 485 11.30 -17.09 -36.25
C ILE A 485 10.50 -17.36 -37.54
N ARG A 486 9.31 -16.78 -37.66
CA ARG A 486 8.51 -16.87 -38.90
C ARG A 486 9.30 -16.39 -40.14
N ASN A 487 10.00 -15.25 -39.99
CA ASN A 487 10.84 -14.73 -41.07
C ASN A 487 12.05 -15.65 -41.37
N LEU A 488 12.60 -16.36 -40.37
CA LEU A 488 13.67 -17.34 -40.61
C LEU A 488 13.15 -18.53 -41.39
N PHE A 489 11.95 -19.04 -41.12
CA PHE A 489 11.34 -20.13 -41.87
C PHE A 489 11.06 -19.80 -43.37
N GLU A 490 11.07 -18.52 -43.74
CA GLU A 490 10.94 -18.15 -45.15
C GLU A 490 12.15 -18.58 -46.00
N PHE A 491 13.32 -18.91 -45.39
CA PHE A 491 14.52 -19.23 -46.11
C PHE A 491 15.44 -20.30 -45.49
N LEU A 492 15.16 -20.76 -44.28
CA LEU A 492 15.87 -21.83 -43.59
C LEU A 492 14.93 -23.02 -43.35
N SER A 493 15.51 -24.20 -43.31
CA SER A 493 14.78 -25.40 -42.87
C SER A 493 14.52 -25.35 -41.34
N PRO A 494 13.54 -26.12 -40.83
CA PRO A 494 13.34 -26.23 -39.40
C PRO A 494 14.58 -26.69 -38.65
N GLU A 495 15.35 -27.63 -39.25
CA GLU A 495 16.60 -28.13 -38.69
C GLU A 495 17.63 -27.02 -38.53
N ASP A 496 17.81 -26.19 -39.56
CA ASP A 496 18.78 -25.07 -39.53
C ASP A 496 18.36 -24.00 -38.49
N VAL A 497 17.06 -23.70 -38.39
CA VAL A 497 16.55 -22.74 -37.39
C VAL A 497 16.77 -23.29 -35.99
N LYS A 498 16.45 -24.56 -35.75
CA LYS A 498 16.67 -25.19 -34.44
C LYS A 498 18.14 -25.20 -34.06
N GLU A 499 19.03 -25.57 -35.01
CA GLU A 499 20.49 -25.58 -34.81
C GLU A 499 20.99 -24.16 -34.45
N LEU A 500 20.50 -23.12 -35.14
CA LEU A 500 20.81 -21.71 -34.80
C LEU A 500 20.42 -21.38 -33.35
N LEU A 501 19.21 -21.74 -32.91
CA LEU A 501 18.72 -21.43 -31.56
C LEU A 501 19.45 -22.24 -30.50
N GLU A 502 19.82 -23.47 -30.74
CA GLU A 502 20.48 -24.36 -29.80
C GLU A 502 21.99 -24.14 -29.67
N SER A 503 22.65 -23.68 -30.74
CA SER A 503 24.11 -23.46 -30.79
C SER A 503 24.59 -22.30 -29.92
N HIS A 504 23.70 -21.43 -29.46
CA HIS A 504 24.02 -20.26 -28.64
C HIS A 504 23.61 -20.45 -27.17
N ASP A 505 24.38 -19.87 -26.25
CA ASP A 505 24.05 -19.83 -24.81
C ASP A 505 23.53 -18.44 -24.43
N TYR A 506 22.22 -18.33 -24.23
CA TYR A 506 21.54 -17.09 -23.86
C TYR A 506 20.37 -17.35 -22.90
N SER A 507 20.10 -16.37 -22.05
CA SER A 507 19.13 -16.49 -20.95
C SER A 507 17.69 -16.77 -21.40
N GLN A 508 17.35 -16.47 -22.65
CA GLN A 508 15.99 -16.57 -23.19
C GLN A 508 15.78 -17.77 -24.11
N LYS A 509 16.74 -18.71 -24.13
CA LYS A 509 16.77 -19.87 -25.06
C LYS A 509 15.44 -20.63 -25.11
N ASN A 510 14.85 -20.91 -23.95
CA ASN A 510 13.59 -21.65 -23.92
C ASN A 510 12.41 -20.87 -24.49
N SER A 511 12.38 -19.53 -24.31
CA SER A 511 11.36 -18.69 -24.93
C SER A 511 11.45 -18.69 -26.47
N TRP A 512 12.66 -18.74 -27.01
CA TRP A 512 12.89 -18.85 -28.45
C TRP A 512 12.57 -20.22 -28.98
N LEU A 513 12.94 -21.30 -28.29
CA LEU A 513 12.58 -22.67 -28.68
C LEU A 513 11.07 -22.89 -28.61
N TRP A 514 10.36 -22.30 -27.62
CA TRP A 514 8.90 -22.29 -27.64
C TRP A 514 8.37 -21.59 -28.90
N GLY A 515 8.89 -20.39 -29.20
CA GLY A 515 8.54 -19.63 -30.41
C GLY A 515 8.82 -20.42 -31.70
N PHE A 516 9.86 -21.27 -31.70
CA PHE A 516 10.16 -22.18 -32.82
C PHE A 516 9.01 -23.18 -33.02
N TYR A 517 8.60 -23.89 -31.98
CA TYR A 517 7.48 -24.81 -32.08
C TYR A 517 6.16 -24.10 -32.36
N ASP A 518 5.95 -22.90 -31.86
CA ASP A 518 4.77 -22.07 -32.10
C ASP A 518 4.62 -21.67 -33.56
N GLU A 519 5.72 -21.30 -34.23
CA GLU A 519 5.76 -20.82 -35.62
C GLU A 519 6.13 -21.90 -36.67
N LEU A 520 6.43 -23.13 -36.21
CA LEU A 520 6.73 -24.24 -37.14
C LEU A 520 5.57 -24.38 -38.13
N PRO A 521 5.82 -24.35 -39.46
CA PRO A 521 4.78 -24.46 -40.48
C PRO A 521 3.99 -25.76 -40.34
N PRO A 522 2.65 -25.74 -40.39
CA PRO A 522 1.84 -26.96 -40.26
C PRO A 522 2.20 -28.07 -41.25
N GLU A 523 2.57 -27.70 -42.49
CA GLU A 523 2.99 -28.64 -43.53
C GLU A 523 4.34 -29.32 -43.26
N GLN A 524 5.10 -28.82 -42.30
CA GLN A 524 6.39 -29.37 -41.86
C GLN A 524 6.27 -30.11 -40.53
N SER A 525 5.09 -30.14 -39.94
CA SER A 525 4.80 -30.90 -38.72
C SER A 525 4.97 -32.39 -39.00
N SER A 526 5.73 -33.09 -38.14
CA SER A 526 6.03 -34.51 -38.26
C SER A 526 6.12 -35.15 -36.88
N LEU A 527 6.04 -36.48 -36.80
CA LEU A 527 6.25 -37.23 -35.53
C LEU A 527 7.56 -36.86 -34.86
N THR A 528 8.64 -36.66 -35.64
CA THR A 528 9.92 -36.25 -35.08
C THR A 528 9.85 -34.86 -34.40
N TRP A 529 9.13 -33.93 -34.98
CA TRP A 529 8.97 -32.59 -34.39
C TRP A 529 8.01 -32.60 -33.19
N GLU A 530 7.00 -33.44 -33.21
CA GLU A 530 6.13 -33.70 -32.05
C GLU A 530 6.91 -34.27 -30.88
N GLU A 531 7.67 -35.37 -31.09
CA GLU A 531 8.53 -35.97 -30.08
C GLU A 531 9.55 -34.96 -29.50
N ASN A 532 10.14 -34.14 -30.33
CA ASN A 532 11.04 -33.06 -29.93
C ASN A 532 10.33 -31.99 -29.10
N PHE A 533 9.08 -31.65 -29.45
CA PHE A 533 8.27 -30.72 -28.68
C PHE A 533 7.92 -31.26 -27.30
N LEU A 534 7.45 -32.50 -27.23
CA LEU A 534 7.14 -33.16 -25.93
C LEU A 534 8.38 -33.28 -25.05
N HIS A 535 9.53 -33.62 -25.63
CA HIS A 535 10.81 -33.63 -24.90
C HIS A 535 11.18 -32.22 -24.39
N PHE A 536 11.01 -31.22 -25.20
CA PHE A 536 11.26 -29.82 -24.82
C PHE A 536 10.40 -29.38 -23.66
N LEU A 537 9.11 -29.81 -23.59
CA LEU A 537 8.23 -29.49 -22.48
C LEU A 537 8.77 -29.95 -21.13
N VAL A 538 9.52 -31.06 -21.08
CA VAL A 538 10.14 -31.55 -19.83
C VAL A 538 11.21 -30.58 -19.32
N GLU A 539 11.85 -29.79 -20.19
CA GLU A 539 12.92 -28.85 -19.83
C GLU A 539 12.38 -27.45 -19.44
N ILE A 540 11.18 -27.10 -19.92
CA ILE A 540 10.59 -25.75 -19.69
C ILE A 540 10.43 -25.38 -18.20
N PRO A 541 9.90 -26.23 -17.31
CA PRO A 541 9.63 -25.87 -15.91
C PRO A 541 10.85 -25.39 -15.14
N LYS A 542 12.04 -25.84 -15.53
CA LYS A 542 13.30 -25.54 -14.83
C LYS A 542 13.88 -24.15 -15.16
N SER A 543 13.54 -23.60 -16.30
CA SER A 543 14.24 -22.45 -16.85
C SER A 543 13.37 -21.25 -17.23
N LEU A 544 12.06 -21.40 -17.40
CA LEU A 544 11.16 -20.29 -17.70
C LEU A 544 10.89 -19.45 -16.44
N LYS A 545 11.53 -18.28 -16.36
CA LYS A 545 11.34 -17.28 -15.28
C LYS A 545 10.41 -16.14 -15.67
N SER A 546 9.74 -16.19 -16.81
CA SER A 546 9.04 -15.02 -17.30
C SER A 546 7.52 -15.12 -17.17
N SER A 547 6.88 -13.96 -17.05
CA SER A 547 5.45 -13.73 -17.14
C SER A 547 4.89 -13.80 -18.58
N MET A 548 5.54 -14.50 -19.48
CA MET A 548 5.12 -14.54 -20.88
C MET A 548 4.11 -15.64 -21.11
N TYR A 549 2.92 -15.25 -21.50
CA TYR A 549 1.84 -16.15 -21.90
C TYR A 549 2.21 -16.99 -23.14
N ARG A 550 1.97 -18.30 -23.11
CA ARG A 550 2.32 -19.24 -24.16
C ARG A 550 1.18 -20.27 -24.36
N PRO A 551 0.19 -19.95 -25.18
CA PRO A 551 -0.95 -20.83 -25.41
C PRO A 551 -0.55 -22.13 -26.13
N LEU A 552 -1.13 -23.26 -25.70
CA LEU A 552 -0.95 -24.58 -26.32
C LEU A 552 -1.80 -24.78 -27.59
N ASP A 553 -2.81 -23.93 -27.81
CA ASP A 553 -3.73 -24.02 -28.96
C ASP A 553 -3.00 -24.06 -30.31
N ARG A 554 -1.84 -23.37 -30.41
CA ARG A 554 -1.01 -23.36 -31.60
C ARG A 554 -0.28 -24.69 -31.87
N MET A 555 -0.26 -25.58 -30.86
CA MET A 555 0.30 -26.91 -30.99
C MET A 555 -0.71 -27.91 -31.54
N GLU A 556 -1.98 -27.53 -31.69
CA GLU A 556 -3.01 -28.33 -32.37
C GLU A 556 -2.62 -28.73 -33.81
N LYS A 557 -1.67 -28.03 -34.46
CA LYS A 557 -1.11 -28.41 -35.73
C LYS A 557 -0.45 -29.81 -35.74
N PHE A 558 0.03 -30.25 -34.57
CA PHE A 558 0.59 -31.62 -34.44
C PHE A 558 -0.51 -32.68 -34.33
N GLU A 559 -1.79 -32.29 -34.06
CA GLU A 559 -2.91 -33.25 -34.06
C GLU A 559 -3.15 -33.92 -35.40
N ALA A 560 -2.67 -33.33 -36.50
CA ALA A 560 -2.66 -33.97 -37.84
C ALA A 560 -1.72 -35.19 -37.88
N VAL A 561 -0.80 -35.30 -36.95
CA VAL A 561 0.22 -36.38 -36.85
C VAL A 561 -0.07 -37.31 -35.69
N ASP A 562 -0.52 -36.75 -34.58
CA ASP A 562 -0.90 -37.44 -33.33
C ASP A 562 -2.10 -36.74 -32.69
N ASP A 563 -3.27 -37.36 -32.70
CA ASP A 563 -4.51 -36.81 -32.14
C ASP A 563 -4.42 -36.53 -30.64
N ASP A 564 -3.52 -37.22 -29.92
CA ASP A 564 -3.36 -37.11 -28.45
C ASP A 564 -2.24 -36.14 -28.02
N VAL A 565 -1.59 -35.41 -28.93
CA VAL A 565 -0.43 -34.55 -28.62
C VAL A 565 -0.71 -33.53 -27.50
N ILE A 566 -1.90 -32.92 -27.48
CA ILE A 566 -2.28 -31.94 -26.45
C ILE A 566 -2.51 -32.61 -25.08
N ILE A 567 -3.05 -33.84 -25.09
CA ILE A 567 -3.20 -34.64 -23.87
C ILE A 567 -1.83 -35.01 -23.28
N LYS A 568 -0.93 -35.50 -24.13
CA LYS A 568 0.45 -35.84 -23.72
C LYS A 568 1.21 -34.61 -23.23
N ALA A 569 1.07 -33.48 -23.90
CA ALA A 569 1.64 -32.20 -23.46
C ALA A 569 1.10 -31.79 -22.07
N SER A 570 -0.20 -31.98 -21.85
CA SER A 570 -0.85 -31.66 -20.56
C SER A 570 -0.38 -32.56 -19.43
N GLU A 571 -0.18 -33.85 -19.71
CA GLU A 571 0.37 -34.82 -18.73
C GLU A 571 1.79 -34.40 -18.31
N ILE A 572 2.65 -34.06 -19.26
CA ILE A 572 4.02 -33.61 -18.98
C ILE A 572 4.00 -32.31 -18.15
N ILE A 573 3.16 -31.36 -18.51
CA ILE A 573 3.03 -30.09 -17.76
C ILE A 573 2.54 -30.37 -16.33
N ALA A 574 1.56 -31.25 -16.16
CA ALA A 574 1.02 -31.60 -14.86
C ALA A 574 2.06 -32.27 -13.94
N GLU A 575 2.93 -33.12 -14.49
CA GLU A 575 4.01 -33.77 -13.74
C GLU A 575 5.06 -32.78 -13.22
N HIS A 576 5.27 -31.66 -13.91
CA HIS A 576 6.26 -30.63 -13.58
C HIS A 576 5.65 -29.38 -12.88
N TYR A 577 4.41 -29.48 -12.39
CA TYR A 577 3.70 -28.36 -11.78
C TYR A 577 4.46 -27.64 -10.66
N ASP A 578 5.02 -28.40 -9.71
CA ASP A 578 5.69 -27.83 -8.52
C ASP A 578 6.98 -27.08 -8.90
N GLU A 579 7.55 -27.37 -10.05
CA GLU A 579 8.76 -26.72 -10.55
C GLU A 579 8.46 -25.39 -11.27
N SER A 580 7.28 -25.26 -11.87
CA SER A 580 6.90 -24.06 -12.63
C SER A 580 5.38 -23.83 -12.65
N PRO A 581 4.80 -23.24 -11.59
CA PRO A 581 3.38 -22.92 -11.53
C PRO A 581 2.89 -22.06 -12.72
N PHE A 582 3.79 -21.26 -13.29
CA PHE A 582 3.52 -20.42 -14.45
C PHE A 582 3.05 -21.23 -15.68
N VAL A 583 3.58 -22.42 -15.90
CA VAL A 583 3.19 -23.26 -17.05
C VAL A 583 1.74 -23.72 -16.93
N PHE A 584 1.25 -23.89 -15.69
CA PHE A 584 -0.17 -24.19 -15.44
C PHE A 584 -1.08 -23.00 -15.67
N SER A 585 -0.69 -21.85 -15.21
CA SER A 585 -1.40 -20.59 -15.50
C SER A 585 -1.58 -20.39 -17.01
N LEU A 586 -0.52 -20.65 -17.76
CA LEU A 586 -0.52 -20.63 -19.20
C LEU A 586 -1.52 -21.62 -19.80
N TYR A 587 -1.52 -22.85 -19.31
CA TYR A 587 -2.40 -23.91 -19.80
C TYR A 587 -3.85 -23.64 -19.42
N PHE A 588 -4.09 -23.18 -18.22
CA PHE A 588 -5.43 -22.86 -17.73
C PHE A 588 -6.09 -21.72 -18.51
N SER A 589 -5.33 -20.71 -18.87
CA SER A 589 -5.82 -19.61 -19.72
C SER A 589 -6.35 -20.08 -21.07
N LEU A 590 -5.80 -21.19 -21.61
CA LEU A 590 -6.33 -21.80 -22.83
C LEU A 590 -7.71 -22.39 -22.64
N MET A 591 -7.95 -22.98 -21.48
CA MET A 591 -9.23 -23.64 -21.17
C MET A 591 -10.36 -22.67 -20.89
N THR A 592 -10.05 -21.50 -20.31
CA THR A 592 -11.07 -20.60 -19.78
C THR A 592 -11.24 -19.28 -20.53
N ASN A 593 -10.15 -18.76 -21.15
CA ASN A 593 -10.11 -17.39 -21.69
C ASN A 593 -9.77 -17.25 -23.18
N SER A 594 -9.49 -18.33 -23.90
CA SER A 594 -9.36 -18.12 -25.32
C SER A 594 -10.74 -17.75 -25.89
N HIS A 595 -10.87 -16.60 -26.49
CA HIS A 595 -12.13 -16.06 -27.06
C HIS A 595 -12.86 -17.02 -28.02
N ASN A 596 -12.29 -18.20 -28.27
CA ASN A 596 -12.78 -19.21 -29.20
C ASN A 596 -13.07 -20.58 -28.57
N VAL A 597 -12.77 -20.84 -27.30
CA VAL A 597 -12.93 -22.18 -26.71
C VAL A 597 -13.89 -22.09 -25.52
N SER A 598 -15.08 -22.67 -25.64
CA SER A 598 -16.02 -22.85 -24.55
C SER A 598 -15.57 -24.01 -23.63
N PRO A 599 -15.92 -23.99 -22.33
CA PRO A 599 -15.69 -25.12 -21.41
C PRO A 599 -16.08 -26.47 -22.02
N ASP A 600 -17.21 -26.53 -22.72
CA ASP A 600 -17.72 -27.74 -23.36
C ASP A 600 -16.75 -28.35 -24.39
N LYS A 601 -16.04 -27.51 -25.16
CA LYS A 601 -15.08 -28.00 -26.18
C LYS A 601 -13.84 -28.61 -25.50
N VAL A 602 -13.38 -27.98 -24.41
CA VAL A 602 -12.25 -28.52 -23.64
C VAL A 602 -12.63 -29.85 -23.02
N ILE A 603 -13.80 -29.93 -22.41
CA ILE A 603 -14.33 -31.16 -21.80
C ILE A 603 -14.49 -32.26 -22.84
N GLU A 604 -15.02 -31.95 -24.04
CA GLU A 604 -15.15 -32.93 -25.11
C GLU A 604 -13.77 -33.45 -25.57
N LYS A 605 -12.74 -32.60 -25.65
CA LYS A 605 -11.37 -32.98 -25.99
C LYS A 605 -10.78 -33.91 -24.93
N TYR A 606 -11.04 -33.64 -23.64
CA TYR A 606 -10.52 -34.40 -22.50
C TYR A 606 -11.50 -35.48 -22.00
N LYS A 607 -12.58 -35.80 -22.70
CA LYS A 607 -13.62 -36.72 -22.23
C LYS A 607 -13.14 -38.08 -21.76
N ASN A 608 -12.04 -38.59 -22.32
CA ASN A 608 -11.41 -39.84 -21.91
C ASN A 608 -10.31 -39.64 -20.84
N HIS A 609 -10.00 -38.39 -20.46
CA HIS A 609 -8.93 -37.99 -19.56
C HIS A 609 -9.44 -36.98 -18.50
N ILE A 610 -10.71 -37.07 -18.10
CA ILE A 610 -11.32 -36.17 -17.12
C ILE A 610 -10.50 -36.06 -15.82
N PRO A 611 -9.97 -37.14 -15.23
CA PRO A 611 -9.14 -37.04 -14.02
C PRO A 611 -7.89 -36.15 -14.19
N LEU A 612 -7.26 -36.15 -15.38
CA LEU A 612 -6.14 -35.25 -15.69
C LEU A 612 -6.59 -33.79 -15.70
N LEU A 613 -7.73 -33.52 -16.35
CA LEU A 613 -8.28 -32.18 -16.41
C LEU A 613 -8.65 -31.63 -15.03
N GLU A 614 -9.23 -32.45 -14.18
CA GLU A 614 -9.56 -32.16 -12.79
C GLU A 614 -8.31 -31.86 -11.96
N ASP A 615 -7.25 -32.66 -12.11
CA ASP A 615 -5.98 -32.45 -11.41
C ASP A 615 -5.33 -31.13 -11.83
N ILE A 616 -5.32 -30.82 -13.13
CA ILE A 616 -4.85 -29.56 -13.66
C ILE A 616 -5.64 -28.39 -13.08
N TYR A 617 -6.98 -28.47 -13.03
CA TYR A 617 -7.84 -27.42 -12.47
C TYR A 617 -7.49 -27.13 -11.01
N LEU A 618 -7.36 -28.18 -10.16
CA LEU A 618 -7.04 -28.01 -8.75
C LEU A 618 -5.63 -27.43 -8.54
N LYS A 619 -4.66 -27.80 -9.35
CA LYS A 619 -3.30 -27.28 -9.29
C LYS A 619 -3.24 -25.83 -9.75
N CYS A 620 -4.01 -25.44 -10.75
CA CYS A 620 -4.09 -24.05 -11.23
C CYS A 620 -4.61 -23.08 -10.18
N LEU A 621 -5.46 -23.55 -9.25
CA LEU A 621 -5.93 -22.72 -8.14
C LEU A 621 -4.80 -22.19 -7.24
N ASP A 622 -3.64 -22.85 -7.23
CA ASP A 622 -2.49 -22.42 -6.44
C ASP A 622 -1.63 -21.36 -7.14
N CYS A 623 -1.82 -21.15 -8.44
CA CYS A 623 -0.85 -20.43 -9.25
C CYS A 623 -1.16 -18.97 -9.52
N VAL A 624 -2.42 -18.64 -9.76
CA VAL A 624 -2.85 -17.28 -10.15
C VAL A 624 -4.31 -17.11 -9.75
N ASP A 625 -4.75 -15.86 -9.59
CA ASP A 625 -6.13 -15.45 -9.59
C ASP A 625 -6.80 -16.04 -10.85
N GLY A 626 -7.47 -17.16 -10.67
CA GLY A 626 -7.82 -18.03 -11.80
C GLY A 626 -9.01 -17.48 -12.57
N ASP A 627 -8.98 -17.71 -13.85
CA ASP A 627 -9.89 -17.15 -14.86
C ASP A 627 -11.32 -17.74 -14.90
N ASP A 628 -11.67 -18.68 -14.04
CA ASP A 628 -13.04 -19.24 -13.92
C ASP A 628 -13.89 -18.41 -12.95
N TYR A 629 -14.05 -17.11 -13.26
CA TYR A 629 -14.72 -16.15 -12.37
C TYR A 629 -16.19 -16.48 -12.09
N ASP A 630 -16.89 -17.05 -13.05
CA ASP A 630 -18.32 -17.40 -12.93
C ASP A 630 -18.55 -18.85 -12.48
N GLY A 631 -17.49 -19.65 -12.32
CA GLY A 631 -17.56 -21.05 -11.95
C GLY A 631 -18.13 -21.99 -13.01
N SER A 632 -18.26 -21.54 -14.24
CA SER A 632 -18.87 -22.34 -15.34
C SER A 632 -18.03 -23.56 -15.70
N PHE A 633 -16.69 -23.45 -15.61
CA PHE A 633 -15.81 -24.57 -15.85
C PHE A 633 -15.86 -25.58 -14.71
N LEU A 634 -15.86 -25.11 -13.45
CA LEU A 634 -16.09 -25.95 -12.26
C LEU A 634 -17.41 -26.71 -12.37
N GLU A 635 -18.48 -26.03 -12.75
CA GLU A 635 -19.81 -26.65 -12.94
C GLU A 635 -19.74 -27.78 -13.97
N SER A 636 -19.09 -27.51 -15.10
CA SER A 636 -18.98 -28.50 -16.19
C SER A 636 -18.17 -29.73 -15.77
N LEU A 637 -17.08 -29.57 -14.99
CA LEU A 637 -16.32 -30.70 -14.43
C LEU A 637 -17.14 -31.50 -13.41
N VAL A 638 -17.88 -30.85 -12.54
CA VAL A 638 -18.78 -31.50 -11.56
C VAL A 638 -19.90 -32.26 -12.25
N LEU A 639 -20.37 -31.80 -13.41
CA LEU A 639 -21.35 -32.55 -14.22
C LEU A 639 -20.76 -33.83 -14.82
N MET A 640 -19.47 -33.86 -15.11
CA MET A 640 -18.77 -35.05 -15.63
C MET A 640 -18.37 -36.01 -14.52
N ASP A 641 -17.89 -35.52 -13.38
CA ASP A 641 -17.63 -36.29 -12.17
C ASP A 641 -18.12 -35.55 -10.91
N ALA A 642 -19.22 -36.02 -10.34
CA ALA A 642 -19.81 -35.48 -9.12
C ALA A 642 -18.83 -35.52 -7.90
N ASN A 643 -17.84 -36.42 -7.89
CA ASN A 643 -16.85 -36.49 -6.82
C ASN A 643 -15.83 -35.34 -6.90
N PHE A 644 -15.72 -34.71 -8.05
CA PHE A 644 -14.83 -33.58 -8.22
C PHE A 644 -15.18 -32.39 -7.30
N LEU A 645 -16.46 -32.17 -7.03
CA LEU A 645 -16.91 -31.18 -6.06
C LEU A 645 -16.23 -31.37 -4.69
N TYR A 646 -16.13 -32.59 -4.21
CA TYR A 646 -15.51 -32.85 -2.89
C TYR A 646 -14.01 -32.66 -2.92
N ARG A 647 -13.34 -32.99 -4.02
CA ARG A 647 -11.90 -32.68 -4.21
C ARG A 647 -11.64 -31.16 -4.23
N TYR A 648 -12.54 -30.42 -4.86
CA TYR A 648 -12.49 -28.95 -4.86
C TYR A 648 -12.68 -28.38 -3.44
N LEU A 649 -13.65 -28.90 -2.68
CA LEU A 649 -13.89 -28.50 -1.30
C LEU A 649 -12.70 -28.86 -0.38
N ASP A 650 -12.06 -30.03 -0.57
CA ASP A 650 -10.84 -30.39 0.15
C ASP A 650 -9.74 -29.35 -0.10
N LYS A 651 -9.55 -28.94 -1.37
CA LYS A 651 -8.56 -27.92 -1.74
C LYS A 651 -8.88 -26.57 -1.13
N LEU A 652 -10.14 -26.18 -1.09
CA LEU A 652 -10.60 -24.97 -0.42
C LEU A 652 -10.31 -25.00 1.08
N LEU A 653 -10.53 -26.14 1.74
CA LEU A 653 -10.28 -26.34 3.17
C LEU A 653 -8.79 -26.34 3.52
N GLU A 654 -7.91 -26.88 2.67
CA GLU A 654 -6.46 -26.83 2.85
C GLU A 654 -5.92 -25.40 2.95
N LYS A 655 -6.51 -24.47 2.22
CA LYS A 655 -6.11 -23.05 2.17
C LYS A 655 -6.77 -22.17 3.23
N SER A 656 -7.80 -22.67 3.89
CA SER A 656 -8.64 -21.95 4.86
C SER A 656 -8.05 -21.58 6.23
N PRO A 657 -6.88 -22.08 6.72
CA PRO A 657 -6.46 -21.82 8.10
C PRO A 657 -6.00 -20.39 8.40
N HIS A 658 -6.03 -19.44 7.46
CA HIS A 658 -5.65 -18.07 7.73
C HIS A 658 -6.87 -17.12 7.85
N PRO A 659 -7.06 -16.43 9.00
CA PRO A 659 -8.22 -15.55 9.23
C PRO A 659 -8.28 -14.30 8.35
N TYR A 660 -7.30 -14.07 7.47
CA TYR A 660 -7.20 -12.90 6.58
C TYR A 660 -6.92 -13.27 5.11
N GLY A 661 -7.07 -14.55 4.71
CA GLY A 661 -6.65 -15.00 3.39
C GLY A 661 -7.68 -15.92 2.72
N TYR A 662 -8.98 -15.61 2.82
CA TYR A 662 -9.97 -16.29 2.00
C TYR A 662 -9.81 -15.82 0.56
N HIS A 663 -9.68 -16.78 -0.35
CA HIS A 663 -9.89 -16.51 -1.76
C HIS A 663 -11.41 -16.46 -1.98
N ASP A 664 -12.00 -15.28 -1.73
CA ASP A 664 -13.44 -15.04 -1.90
C ASP A 664 -13.92 -15.52 -3.27
N GLU A 665 -13.10 -15.36 -4.30
CA GLU A 665 -13.33 -15.83 -5.66
C GLU A 665 -13.56 -17.33 -5.77
N TRP A 666 -12.88 -18.16 -4.96
CA TRP A 666 -13.07 -19.62 -5.00
C TRP A 666 -14.43 -20.04 -4.42
N ILE A 667 -14.90 -19.31 -3.41
CA ILE A 667 -16.24 -19.54 -2.84
C ILE A 667 -17.29 -19.06 -3.82
N GLU A 668 -17.06 -17.91 -4.49
CA GLU A 668 -17.98 -17.35 -5.47
C GLU A 668 -18.22 -18.29 -6.66
N ARG A 669 -17.21 -19.07 -7.08
CA ARG A 669 -17.37 -20.10 -8.12
C ARG A 669 -18.43 -21.14 -7.80
N LEU A 670 -18.72 -21.40 -6.53
CA LEU A 670 -19.79 -22.30 -6.10
C LEU A 670 -21.18 -21.65 -6.17
N SER A 671 -21.28 -20.34 -6.39
CA SER A 671 -22.56 -19.60 -6.39
C SER A 671 -23.52 -20.04 -7.50
N HIS A 672 -23.03 -20.68 -8.58
CA HIS A 672 -23.89 -21.25 -9.64
C HIS A 672 -24.91 -22.26 -9.11
N ILE A 673 -24.64 -22.87 -7.95
CA ILE A 673 -25.55 -23.81 -7.28
C ILE A 673 -26.93 -23.19 -7.06
N TRP A 674 -27.01 -21.90 -6.73
CA TRP A 674 -28.25 -21.20 -6.49
C TRP A 674 -29.14 -21.07 -7.73
N LYS A 675 -28.62 -21.29 -8.94
CA LYS A 675 -29.37 -21.27 -10.20
C LYS A 675 -30.01 -22.63 -10.53
N LYS A 676 -29.58 -23.72 -9.88
CA LYS A 676 -30.04 -25.08 -10.12
C LYS A 676 -31.35 -25.38 -9.39
N ASP A 677 -32.19 -26.22 -9.97
CA ASP A 677 -33.38 -26.73 -9.28
C ASP A 677 -33.03 -27.65 -8.10
N THR A 678 -31.84 -28.25 -8.13
CA THR A 678 -31.31 -29.14 -7.09
C THR A 678 -30.61 -28.37 -5.94
N TYR A 679 -30.63 -27.04 -5.91
CA TYR A 679 -29.88 -26.19 -4.99
C TYR A 679 -29.97 -26.60 -3.51
N LEU A 680 -31.13 -27.11 -3.06
CA LEU A 680 -31.27 -27.58 -1.66
C LEU A 680 -30.36 -28.77 -1.37
N LEU A 681 -30.31 -29.76 -2.27
CA LEU A 681 -29.53 -30.98 -2.11
C LEU A 681 -28.02 -30.67 -2.29
N ASP A 682 -27.70 -29.85 -3.28
CA ASP A 682 -26.33 -29.48 -3.58
C ASP A 682 -25.71 -28.67 -2.42
N MET A 683 -26.45 -27.69 -1.89
CA MET A 683 -26.00 -26.90 -0.76
C MET A 683 -25.97 -27.69 0.55
N ASP A 684 -26.88 -28.64 0.77
CA ASP A 684 -26.81 -29.59 1.89
C ASP A 684 -25.55 -30.46 1.81
N SER A 685 -25.22 -30.94 0.63
CA SER A 685 -24.02 -31.75 0.41
C SER A 685 -22.74 -30.96 0.72
N ILE A 686 -22.62 -29.72 0.21
CA ILE A 686 -21.50 -28.81 0.48
C ILE A 686 -21.42 -28.48 1.98
N SER A 687 -22.55 -28.04 2.56
CA SER A 687 -22.58 -27.66 3.98
C SER A 687 -22.22 -28.81 4.90
N ASN A 688 -22.71 -30.01 4.61
CA ASN A 688 -22.38 -31.21 5.39
C ASN A 688 -20.92 -31.57 5.27
N TYR A 689 -20.40 -31.60 4.04
CA TYR A 689 -19.00 -31.94 3.80
C TYR A 689 -18.04 -30.99 4.51
N ILE A 690 -18.24 -29.66 4.35
CA ILE A 690 -17.42 -28.65 5.02
C ILE A 690 -17.55 -28.78 6.54
N TYR A 691 -18.77 -29.01 7.07
CA TYR A 691 -19.00 -29.14 8.50
C TYR A 691 -18.28 -30.36 9.11
N GLU A 692 -18.24 -31.48 8.40
CA GLU A 692 -17.58 -32.71 8.85
C GLU A 692 -16.05 -32.61 8.76
N LYS A 693 -15.54 -31.98 7.71
CA LYS A 693 -14.10 -31.94 7.43
C LYS A 693 -13.36 -30.79 8.12
N ALA A 694 -14.01 -29.65 8.35
CA ALA A 694 -13.37 -28.49 8.94
C ALA A 694 -12.94 -28.76 10.41
N GLU A 695 -11.64 -28.65 10.69
CA GLU A 695 -11.10 -28.77 12.05
C GLU A 695 -11.55 -27.62 12.95
N GLU A 696 -11.44 -26.39 12.45
CA GLU A 696 -11.85 -25.16 13.14
C GLU A 696 -13.05 -24.49 12.44
N LYS A 697 -14.26 -24.98 12.73
CA LYS A 697 -15.50 -24.55 12.08
C LYS A 697 -15.79 -23.05 12.19
N GLN A 698 -15.27 -22.38 13.21
CA GLN A 698 -15.42 -20.93 13.37
C GLN A 698 -14.68 -20.17 12.25
N TRP A 699 -13.53 -20.68 11.82
CA TRP A 699 -12.64 -20.03 10.86
C TRP A 699 -12.75 -20.59 9.43
N THR A 700 -13.48 -21.69 9.25
CA THR A 700 -13.67 -22.33 7.94
C THR A 700 -15.13 -22.41 7.55
N TYR A 701 -15.95 -23.17 8.28
CA TYR A 701 -17.38 -23.34 7.94
C TYR A 701 -18.16 -22.00 7.91
N ARG A 702 -18.01 -21.17 8.98
CA ARG A 702 -18.77 -19.92 9.07
C ARG A 702 -18.50 -18.94 7.93
N PRO A 703 -17.23 -18.62 7.59
CA PRO A 703 -16.95 -17.73 6.48
C PRO A 703 -17.39 -18.28 5.13
N ILE A 704 -17.09 -19.56 4.84
CA ILE A 704 -17.44 -20.17 3.54
C ILE A 704 -18.95 -20.19 3.35
N ILE A 705 -19.71 -20.70 4.32
CA ILE A 705 -21.17 -20.75 4.24
C ILE A 705 -21.75 -19.34 4.28
N GLY A 706 -21.20 -18.44 5.10
CA GLY A 706 -21.63 -17.03 5.16
C GLY A 706 -21.51 -16.35 3.81
N GLN A 707 -20.39 -16.51 3.11
CA GLN A 707 -20.16 -15.93 1.80
C GLN A 707 -21.08 -16.53 0.71
N LEU A 708 -21.25 -17.86 0.69
CA LEU A 708 -22.19 -18.51 -0.23
C LEU A 708 -23.63 -18.01 -0.06
N LEU A 709 -23.99 -17.60 1.15
CA LEU A 709 -25.31 -17.06 1.46
C LEU A 709 -25.40 -15.53 1.28
N CYS A 710 -24.28 -14.80 1.27
CA CYS A 710 -24.22 -13.34 1.14
C CYS A 710 -23.92 -12.85 -0.28
N HIS A 711 -23.80 -13.75 -1.27
CA HIS A 711 -23.47 -13.35 -2.62
C HIS A 711 -24.51 -12.38 -3.17
N GLU A 712 -24.09 -11.13 -3.44
CA GLU A 712 -24.93 -10.06 -3.98
C GLU A 712 -25.21 -10.29 -5.48
N SER A 713 -26.10 -11.21 -5.80
CA SER A 713 -26.50 -11.41 -7.20
C SER A 713 -27.43 -10.31 -7.72
N GLY A 714 -27.99 -9.50 -6.83
CA GLY A 714 -29.07 -8.56 -7.18
C GLY A 714 -30.38 -9.25 -7.62
N GLU A 715 -30.43 -10.58 -7.63
CA GLU A 715 -31.57 -11.39 -8.08
C GLU A 715 -32.43 -11.80 -6.88
N ASN A 716 -33.65 -11.33 -6.82
CA ASN A 716 -34.59 -11.67 -5.73
C ASN A 716 -34.78 -13.20 -5.58
N GLU A 717 -34.70 -13.95 -6.68
CA GLU A 717 -34.89 -15.41 -6.69
C GLU A 717 -33.78 -16.14 -5.94
N ILE A 718 -32.53 -15.71 -6.10
CA ILE A 718 -31.37 -16.30 -5.35
C ILE A 718 -31.54 -16.04 -3.86
N THR A 719 -31.88 -14.82 -3.47
CA THR A 719 -32.10 -14.47 -2.06
C THR A 719 -33.25 -15.31 -1.45
N GLU A 720 -34.32 -15.60 -2.22
CA GLU A 720 -35.41 -16.46 -1.78
C GLU A 720 -34.95 -17.92 -1.62
N ARG A 721 -34.14 -18.45 -2.55
CA ARG A 721 -33.56 -19.80 -2.48
C ARG A 721 -32.61 -19.95 -1.30
N GLN A 722 -31.76 -18.97 -1.03
CA GLN A 722 -30.89 -18.91 0.15
C GLN A 722 -31.71 -18.96 1.45
N GLY A 723 -32.76 -18.15 1.55
CA GLY A 723 -33.63 -18.15 2.71
C GLY A 723 -34.36 -19.49 2.91
N LYS A 724 -34.80 -20.15 1.84
CA LYS A 724 -35.41 -21.51 1.88
C LYS A 724 -34.41 -22.56 2.34
N TRP A 725 -33.14 -22.47 1.88
CA TRP A 725 -32.12 -23.41 2.36
C TRP A 725 -31.79 -23.19 3.85
N ILE A 726 -31.69 -21.96 4.33
CA ILE A 726 -31.47 -21.67 5.76
C ILE A 726 -32.58 -22.32 6.60
N GLN A 727 -33.87 -22.17 6.20
CA GLN A 727 -34.98 -22.79 6.91
C GLN A 727 -34.92 -24.31 6.86
N HIS A 728 -34.56 -24.89 5.71
CA HIS A 728 -34.36 -26.33 5.54
C HIS A 728 -33.26 -26.88 6.45
N ALA A 729 -32.07 -26.22 6.48
CA ALA A 729 -30.94 -26.60 7.32
C ALA A 729 -31.32 -26.52 8.82
N ILE A 730 -32.00 -25.45 9.24
CA ILE A 730 -32.49 -25.33 10.63
C ILE A 730 -33.49 -26.49 10.94
N GLY A 731 -34.42 -26.79 10.05
CA GLY A 731 -35.37 -27.88 10.25
C GLY A 731 -34.69 -29.23 10.47
N ASN A 732 -33.64 -29.50 9.71
CA ASN A 732 -32.89 -30.76 9.79
C ASN A 732 -31.96 -30.86 11.02
N TYR A 733 -31.34 -29.75 11.43
CA TYR A 733 -30.26 -29.77 12.42
C TYR A 733 -30.59 -29.01 13.72
N CYS A 734 -31.85 -28.57 13.97
CA CYS A 734 -32.20 -27.75 15.13
C CYS A 734 -31.88 -28.38 16.49
N LEU A 735 -31.69 -29.70 16.59
CA LEU A 735 -31.27 -30.39 17.82
C LEU A 735 -29.75 -30.44 18.01
N ASP A 736 -28.98 -30.20 16.96
CA ASP A 736 -27.52 -30.13 17.04
C ASP A 736 -27.09 -28.70 17.44
N SER A 737 -26.76 -28.55 18.71
CA SER A 737 -26.41 -27.27 19.34
C SER A 737 -25.14 -26.64 18.71
N GLU A 738 -24.15 -27.46 18.37
CA GLU A 738 -22.88 -26.97 17.79
C GLU A 738 -23.12 -26.48 16.35
N ARG A 739 -23.82 -27.30 15.57
CA ARG A 739 -24.14 -26.97 14.19
C ARG A 739 -25.01 -25.72 14.08
N MET A 740 -26.03 -25.58 14.94
CA MET A 740 -26.83 -24.37 15.00
C MET A 740 -26.02 -23.14 15.36
N CYS A 741 -25.08 -23.27 16.32
CA CYS A 741 -24.19 -22.18 16.66
C CYS A 741 -23.35 -21.72 15.45
N HIS A 742 -22.84 -22.64 14.65
CA HIS A 742 -22.05 -22.34 13.46
C HIS A 742 -22.90 -21.79 12.32
N LEU A 743 -24.10 -22.32 12.08
CA LEU A 743 -25.02 -21.81 11.07
C LEU A 743 -25.49 -20.39 11.40
N PHE A 744 -25.91 -20.13 12.65
CA PHE A 744 -26.27 -18.78 13.09
C PHE A 744 -25.08 -17.81 13.04
N GLY A 745 -23.85 -18.31 13.26
CA GLY A 745 -22.65 -17.52 13.07
C GLY A 745 -22.36 -17.16 11.60
N ALA A 746 -22.66 -18.06 10.67
CA ALA A 746 -22.54 -17.82 9.24
C ALA A 746 -23.53 -16.76 8.74
N ILE A 747 -24.75 -16.71 9.28
CA ILE A 747 -25.78 -15.74 8.90
C ILE A 747 -25.79 -14.48 9.79
N ALA A 748 -24.83 -14.31 10.71
CA ALA A 748 -24.83 -13.19 11.65
C ALA A 748 -24.72 -11.81 10.96
N GLU A 749 -24.10 -11.75 9.79
CA GLU A 749 -23.95 -10.52 8.97
C GLU A 749 -25.13 -10.28 8.01
N HIS A 750 -26.06 -11.21 7.90
CA HIS A 750 -27.20 -11.12 6.99
C HIS A 750 -28.22 -10.05 7.37
N ASP A 751 -29.14 -9.76 6.44
CA ASP A 751 -30.27 -8.87 6.65
C ASP A 751 -31.10 -9.27 7.88
N VAL A 752 -31.61 -8.26 8.56
CA VAL A 752 -32.39 -8.41 9.80
C VAL A 752 -33.60 -9.32 9.62
N ASN A 753 -34.27 -9.26 8.46
CA ASN A 753 -35.48 -10.08 8.20
C ASN A 753 -35.10 -11.55 8.04
N GLN A 754 -34.02 -11.87 7.33
CA GLN A 754 -33.51 -13.24 7.17
C GLN A 754 -33.11 -13.84 8.52
N LYS A 755 -32.39 -13.12 9.36
CA LYS A 755 -32.04 -13.55 10.73
C LYS A 755 -33.25 -13.78 11.59
N ARG A 756 -34.26 -12.93 11.47
CA ARG A 756 -35.50 -13.06 12.21
C ARG A 756 -36.31 -14.29 11.79
N GLU A 757 -36.43 -14.54 10.48
CA GLU A 757 -37.13 -15.73 9.95
C GLU A 757 -36.33 -17.00 10.30
N ALA A 758 -35.03 -17.01 10.26
CA ALA A 758 -34.17 -18.09 10.74
C ALA A 758 -34.43 -18.41 12.22
N LEU A 759 -34.47 -17.40 13.08
CA LEU A 759 -34.77 -17.59 14.50
C LEU A 759 -36.21 -18.09 14.74
N LYS A 760 -37.17 -17.59 13.99
CA LYS A 760 -38.55 -18.05 14.05
C LYS A 760 -38.67 -19.53 13.70
N GLU A 761 -37.99 -19.99 12.64
CA GLU A 761 -37.95 -21.40 12.26
C GLU A 761 -37.23 -22.25 13.32
N PHE A 762 -36.11 -21.78 13.88
CA PHE A 762 -35.45 -22.46 14.98
C PHE A 762 -36.38 -22.63 16.18
N LEU A 763 -37.09 -21.60 16.65
CA LEU A 763 -37.98 -21.64 17.78
C LEU A 763 -39.22 -22.55 17.52
N ARG A 764 -39.58 -22.72 16.24
CA ARG A 764 -40.64 -23.66 15.83
C ARG A 764 -40.18 -25.13 16.01
N CYS A 765 -38.92 -25.43 15.68
CA CYS A 765 -38.38 -26.79 15.67
C CYS A 765 -37.74 -27.14 17.03
N ASN A 766 -37.14 -26.20 17.74
CA ASN A 766 -36.47 -26.41 19.01
C ASN A 766 -36.76 -25.27 19.99
N SER A 767 -37.34 -25.63 21.15
CA SER A 767 -37.60 -24.70 22.23
C SER A 767 -36.67 -24.82 23.42
N GLU A 768 -35.56 -25.61 23.31
CA GLU A 768 -34.63 -25.83 24.40
C GLU A 768 -33.74 -24.59 24.63
N TYR A 769 -33.80 -24.03 25.83
CA TYR A 769 -33.02 -22.84 26.18
C TYR A 769 -31.50 -23.08 26.09
N ALA A 770 -31.03 -24.28 26.45
CA ALA A 770 -29.60 -24.61 26.42
C ALA A 770 -28.94 -24.53 25.02
N VAL A 771 -29.75 -24.80 23.96
CA VAL A 771 -29.29 -24.60 22.57
C VAL A 771 -29.41 -23.12 22.19
N PHE A 772 -30.57 -22.51 22.45
CA PHE A 772 -30.79 -21.08 22.15
C PHE A 772 -29.75 -20.16 22.79
N GLU A 773 -29.32 -20.46 24.02
CA GLU A 773 -28.35 -19.65 24.74
C GLU A 773 -26.99 -19.52 24.01
N LYS A 774 -26.61 -20.51 23.21
CA LYS A 774 -25.35 -20.54 22.48
C LYS A 774 -25.42 -19.88 21.12
N LEU A 775 -26.63 -19.58 20.60
CA LEU A 775 -26.77 -19.00 19.26
C LEU A 775 -26.17 -17.58 19.19
N PRO A 776 -25.25 -17.33 18.24
CA PRO A 776 -24.76 -16.00 17.95
C PRO A 776 -25.80 -15.24 17.11
N LEU A 777 -26.68 -14.48 17.78
CA LEU A 777 -27.78 -13.77 17.13
C LEU A 777 -27.34 -12.46 16.46
N GLU A 778 -26.11 -12.04 16.65
CA GLU A 778 -25.54 -10.81 16.11
C GLU A 778 -24.08 -11.02 15.73
N SER A 779 -23.51 -10.16 14.87
CA SER A 779 -22.08 -10.14 14.58
C SER A 779 -21.25 -9.86 15.84
N SER A 780 -20.08 -10.51 15.92
CA SER A 780 -19.10 -10.29 16.99
C SER A 780 -18.27 -9.03 16.80
N SER A 781 -18.22 -8.47 15.57
CA SER A 781 -17.45 -7.29 15.22
C SER A 781 -18.31 -6.31 14.40
N TRP A 782 -18.03 -5.03 14.54
CA TRP A 782 -18.65 -3.98 13.72
C TRP A 782 -17.69 -2.81 13.55
N SER A 783 -17.87 -2.07 12.49
CA SER A 783 -17.16 -0.83 12.19
C SER A 783 -18.14 0.34 12.14
N TRP A 784 -17.69 1.51 12.54
CA TRP A 784 -18.49 2.72 12.48
C TRP A 784 -17.63 3.95 12.21
N SER A 785 -18.29 5.00 11.78
CA SER A 785 -17.70 6.32 11.58
C SER A 785 -18.55 7.33 12.36
N GLY A 786 -17.91 8.21 13.13
CA GLY A 786 -18.60 9.14 14.02
C GLY A 786 -18.98 8.50 15.35
N SER A 787 -20.16 8.83 15.88
CA SER A 787 -20.66 8.22 17.15
C SER A 787 -21.06 6.76 16.96
N GLU A 788 -20.71 5.92 17.93
CA GLU A 788 -21.13 4.50 17.96
C GLU A 788 -22.62 4.36 18.36
N VAL A 789 -23.21 5.34 19.02
CA VAL A 789 -24.59 5.29 19.56
C VAL A 789 -25.62 4.85 18.50
N PRO A 790 -25.67 5.40 17.28
CA PRO A 790 -26.65 4.99 16.28
C PRO A 790 -26.52 3.52 15.84
N VAL A 791 -25.32 2.95 15.91
CA VAL A 791 -25.11 1.52 15.60
C VAL A 791 -25.69 0.65 16.70
N ILE A 792 -25.45 1.02 17.98
CA ILE A 792 -25.99 0.30 19.13
C ILE A 792 -27.53 0.40 19.15
N GLU A 793 -28.11 1.56 18.82
CA GLU A 793 -29.56 1.75 18.75
C GLU A 793 -30.20 0.80 17.71
N ARG A 794 -29.62 0.66 16.51
CA ARG A 794 -30.11 -0.29 15.50
C ARG A 794 -30.07 -1.74 16.01
N ARG A 795 -29.04 -2.09 16.80
CA ARG A 795 -28.93 -3.42 17.41
C ARG A 795 -30.01 -3.64 18.48
N ILE A 796 -30.31 -2.62 19.27
CA ILE A 796 -31.42 -2.66 20.24
C ILE A 796 -32.74 -2.88 19.51
N GLU A 797 -33.01 -2.15 18.44
CA GLU A 797 -34.22 -2.32 17.61
C GLU A 797 -34.32 -3.74 17.05
N TYR A 798 -33.22 -4.30 16.55
CA TYR A 798 -33.17 -5.69 16.11
C TYR A 798 -33.57 -6.64 17.23
N PHE A 799 -32.96 -6.56 18.42
CA PHE A 799 -33.30 -7.43 19.54
C PHE A 799 -34.75 -7.23 20.03
N LYS A 800 -35.25 -6.01 20.04
CA LYS A 800 -36.67 -5.74 20.32
C LYS A 800 -37.60 -6.41 19.31
N SER A 801 -37.21 -6.49 18.06
CA SER A 801 -37.97 -7.17 17.00
C SER A 801 -38.07 -8.68 17.17
N LEU A 802 -37.19 -9.30 17.96
CA LEU A 802 -37.19 -10.73 18.25
C LEU A 802 -38.16 -11.11 19.38
N LEU A 803 -38.45 -10.21 20.31
CA LEU A 803 -39.29 -10.49 21.48
C LEU A 803 -40.68 -11.06 21.15
N PRO A 804 -41.38 -10.57 20.10
CA PRO A 804 -42.69 -11.13 19.73
C PRO A 804 -42.65 -12.61 19.31
N LEU A 805 -41.46 -13.13 18.87
CA LEU A 805 -41.29 -14.54 18.48
C LEU A 805 -41.29 -15.47 19.70
N MET A 806 -41.10 -14.94 20.91
CA MET A 806 -40.89 -15.66 22.17
C MET A 806 -42.12 -15.48 23.11
N SER A 807 -43.30 -15.74 22.59
CA SER A 807 -44.52 -15.65 23.40
C SER A 807 -44.81 -16.97 24.15
N GLY A 808 -45.24 -16.86 25.39
CA GLY A 808 -45.64 -18.01 26.21
C GLY A 808 -44.59 -18.45 27.27
N VAL A 809 -45.02 -19.21 28.23
CA VAL A 809 -44.24 -19.58 29.42
C VAL A 809 -42.97 -20.37 29.07
N LYS A 810 -42.99 -21.20 28.07
CA LYS A 810 -41.83 -21.99 27.61
C LYS A 810 -40.65 -21.14 27.15
N TYR A 811 -40.91 -19.90 26.74
CA TYR A 811 -39.84 -18.99 26.23
C TYR A 811 -39.39 -17.92 27.23
N LEU A 812 -39.81 -17.97 28.49
CA LEU A 812 -39.44 -16.94 29.47
C LEU A 812 -37.93 -16.77 29.64
N LYS A 813 -37.13 -17.83 29.65
CA LYS A 813 -35.67 -17.76 29.72
C LYS A 813 -35.07 -17.18 28.46
N HIS A 814 -35.58 -17.53 27.27
CA HIS A 814 -35.17 -16.96 25.99
C HIS A 814 -35.41 -15.46 25.98
N ARG A 815 -36.61 -15.05 26.36
CA ARG A 815 -36.98 -13.64 26.43
C ARG A 815 -36.11 -12.89 27.42
N GLN A 816 -35.86 -13.44 28.60
CA GLN A 816 -34.97 -12.83 29.62
C GLN A 816 -33.57 -12.61 29.05
N LYS A 817 -32.98 -13.57 28.28
CA LYS A 817 -31.67 -13.37 27.63
C LYS A 817 -31.69 -12.19 26.68
N ILE A 818 -32.72 -12.06 25.84
CA ILE A 818 -32.83 -10.93 24.89
C ILE A 818 -33.03 -9.61 25.64
N GLU A 819 -33.90 -9.57 26.69
CA GLU A 819 -34.12 -8.37 27.51
C GLU A 819 -32.82 -7.95 28.24
N THR A 820 -32.06 -8.90 28.80
CA THR A 820 -30.74 -8.62 29.39
C THR A 820 -29.75 -8.08 28.34
N ARG A 821 -29.76 -8.61 27.12
CA ARG A 821 -28.91 -8.10 26.04
C ARG A 821 -29.26 -6.66 25.68
N ILE A 822 -30.55 -6.33 25.58
CA ILE A 822 -31.05 -4.98 25.36
C ILE A 822 -30.57 -4.04 26.48
N GLU A 823 -30.73 -4.43 27.73
CA GLU A 823 -30.28 -3.65 28.88
C GLU A 823 -28.75 -3.40 28.85
N ASN A 824 -27.98 -4.42 28.49
CA ASN A 824 -26.52 -4.30 28.32
C ASN A 824 -26.14 -3.31 27.22
N LEU A 825 -26.86 -3.33 26.08
CA LEU A 825 -26.64 -2.38 25.00
C LEU A 825 -27.06 -0.95 25.39
N GLU A 826 -28.18 -0.79 26.11
CA GLU A 826 -28.60 0.52 26.66
C GLU A 826 -27.56 1.06 27.66
N ASN A 827 -26.97 0.20 28.48
CA ASN A 827 -25.89 0.59 29.38
C ASN A 827 -24.58 0.89 28.59
N HIS A 828 -24.35 0.22 27.48
CA HIS A 828 -23.24 0.52 26.61
C HIS A 828 -23.39 1.90 25.94
N ILE A 829 -24.59 2.29 25.50
CA ILE A 829 -24.87 3.66 25.04
C ILE A 829 -24.44 4.67 26.12
N LYS A 830 -24.88 4.48 27.35
CA LYS A 830 -24.49 5.38 28.45
C LYS A 830 -22.98 5.46 28.62
N TYR A 831 -22.30 4.33 28.46
CA TYR A 831 -20.82 4.30 28.51
C TYR A 831 -20.21 5.09 27.35
N VAL A 832 -20.67 4.87 26.11
CA VAL A 832 -20.18 5.59 24.92
C VAL A 832 -20.43 7.08 25.04
N GLU A 833 -21.64 7.51 25.46
CA GLU A 833 -21.94 8.92 25.66
C GLU A 833 -21.05 9.58 26.72
N VAL A 834 -20.69 8.84 27.79
CA VAL A 834 -19.69 9.31 28.75
C VAL A 834 -18.32 9.48 28.16
N GLN A 835 -17.87 8.52 27.31
CA GLN A 835 -16.56 8.61 26.62
C GLN A 835 -16.55 9.78 25.64
N GLU A 836 -17.56 9.90 24.80
CA GLU A 836 -17.70 11.00 23.83
C GLU A 836 -17.71 12.37 24.52
N LEU A 837 -18.37 12.48 25.69
CA LEU A 837 -18.34 13.71 26.50
C LEU A 837 -16.92 14.04 26.99
N LEU A 838 -16.15 13.02 27.36
CA LEU A 838 -14.78 13.18 27.84
C LEU A 838 -13.79 13.49 26.71
N GLU A 839 -14.03 12.94 25.52
CA GLU A 839 -13.18 13.10 24.32
C GLU A 839 -13.47 14.39 23.54
N ALA A 840 -14.68 14.93 23.63
CA ALA A 840 -15.13 16.12 22.88
C ALA A 840 -14.28 17.39 23.09
N PHE A 841 -13.21 17.35 23.90
CA PHE A 841 -12.25 18.43 24.15
C PHE A 841 -10.80 17.93 24.29
N GLY A 842 -10.41 16.97 23.43
CA GLY A 842 -9.02 16.56 23.26
C GLY A 842 -8.20 17.64 22.58
#